data_ac914d452f00548f8ab0173154d20fa8
#
_entry.id   ac914d452f00548f8ab0173154d20fa8
#
_cell.length_a   1.000
_cell.length_b   1.000
_cell.length_c   1.000
_cell.angle_alpha   90.00
_cell.angle_beta   90.00
_cell.angle_gamma   90.00
#
_symmetry.space_group_name_H-M   'P 1'
#
loop_
_entity.id
_entity.type
_entity.pdbx_description
1 polymer ?
#
loop_
_entity_poly.entity_id
_entity_poly.type
_entity_poly.pdbx_seq_one_letter_code
_entity_poly.pdbx_strand_id
1 'polypeptide(L)'
;MEMRIKAMDFWKSVPIQHISDGFIVSKTGDITIGWEITLPGIFTCDAQSLLEIPEARSKAISFLPPWMMVHRQDVYYRRGYPPQKRASFLGYSYERHYRGRGYLVHRQYIYLTLSSKQSALRPHSSSGLFYMHFLSGKVARESAVRLLSVGNDFISTFTSSGMVSARRLTDGDLMNNVNLYRHLGKDTLMDTDTELHPDRVIHNGNVIWSYAYSEARDLPGYLNNTVRAERFSSQHAQLHTSAGAAIGPLLQCEHIVNSYILTLPREETLSEMDSRRRRMVSMSTMDAENRLNAEELEKYLTAVHRDSLVTVKYHFNIIVWSAERDVDSVSGLVAGALARMNVSSVRNTFDMPVIWYAGFPGASCEISRDNLMTMELRSSLCTGISETFQRGIPGGRIKLRDRLRGIPIAVDMQDAAEKAGCVTNYNAFIMGPSGSGKSFFTNTLVRNLYDAGETVFIIDIGDSYEGLCSVINDQSGGKEGHYYRWDSVSKLSFDAFWDIDTWIDEKNVLNKQSEGLGFITSFIQTLWMPHDGWNSGNCTVLDSMLADFARSRKGKTERAILNDLCGFLRSEIFPQLESNSYMSGSSKIKLEEFNLNDMLKSLGSYIDDGPYAFLLNDRNPVDLINSRFTIFEMQQISDNTKDVFLSLVLLCIMNAFNAKMKREPEKFKVMIIEEAWKAIMNETMAPFMKSLWKTSRKFNTSAIVVTQQMSDIIGSEFLKDTILENSDTKILLKPTGNQGLLTQTCDLLGLTEHQKTMVMSMNHSEGAVRDVFIALSDKYSGVFTNEVSPQEVIAYESNKGKKHEFLELTRTMSPIEAIHKLTEGRR
;
A
#
# COMPACT_ATOMS: atom_id res chain seq x y z
N MET A 1 -17.64 -34.55 31.63
CA MET A 1 -16.91 -34.48 32.92
C MET A 1 -16.41 -33.04 33.03
N GLU A 2 -16.83 -32.32 34.06
CA GLU A 2 -16.30 -30.95 34.28
C GLU A 2 -15.00 -31.08 35.05
N MET A 3 -13.96 -30.37 34.55
CA MET A 3 -12.63 -30.41 35.16
C MET A 3 -12.13 -28.98 35.31
N ARG A 4 -11.61 -28.63 36.48
CA ARG A 4 -11.00 -27.34 36.76
C ARG A 4 -9.49 -27.52 36.95
N ILE A 5 -8.70 -26.75 36.16
CA ILE A 5 -7.25 -26.71 36.22
C ILE A 5 -6.85 -25.37 36.83
N LYS A 6 -6.10 -25.44 37.95
CA LYS A 6 -5.58 -24.22 38.60
C LYS A 6 -4.57 -23.51 37.69
N ALA A 7 -4.51 -22.20 37.73
CA ALA A 7 -3.60 -21.37 36.94
C ALA A 7 -2.13 -21.83 37.05
N MET A 8 -1.66 -22.17 38.27
CA MET A 8 -0.29 -22.67 38.53
C MET A 8 0.02 -24.03 37.87
N ASP A 9 -1.01 -24.83 37.56
CA ASP A 9 -0.86 -26.18 36.96
C ASP A 9 -1.15 -26.19 35.46
N PHE A 10 -1.48 -25.05 34.88
CA PHE A 10 -1.89 -24.93 33.46
C PHE A 10 -0.82 -25.53 32.53
N TRP A 11 0.45 -25.20 32.71
CA TRP A 11 1.55 -25.74 31.91
C TRP A 11 1.68 -27.26 31.98
N LYS A 12 1.31 -27.86 33.11
CA LYS A 12 1.29 -29.33 33.23
C LYS A 12 0.21 -29.96 32.36
N SER A 13 -0.85 -29.20 32.02
CA SER A 13 -1.94 -29.68 31.16
C SER A 13 -1.63 -29.52 29.67
N VAL A 14 -0.76 -28.57 29.28
CA VAL A 14 -0.39 -28.36 27.88
C VAL A 14 0.35 -29.59 27.33
N PRO A 15 -0.02 -30.11 26.14
CA PRO A 15 0.56 -31.31 25.59
C PRO A 15 1.97 -31.16 25.00
N ILE A 16 2.70 -30.15 25.39
CA ILE A 16 4.08 -29.83 24.95
C ILE A 16 5.05 -30.26 26.07
N GLN A 17 6.09 -31.00 25.71
CA GLN A 17 7.14 -31.40 26.63
C GLN A 17 8.24 -30.34 26.70
N HIS A 18 8.82 -29.94 25.55
CA HIS A 18 9.82 -28.87 25.46
C HIS A 18 9.91 -28.29 24.07
N ILE A 19 10.55 -27.12 23.98
CA ILE A 19 10.87 -26.41 22.73
C ILE A 19 12.37 -26.17 22.71
N SER A 20 13.06 -26.64 21.69
CA SER A 20 14.50 -26.40 21.49
C SER A 20 14.91 -26.57 20.04
N ASP A 21 15.93 -25.81 19.59
CA ASP A 21 16.54 -25.87 18.25
C ASP A 21 15.53 -25.66 17.08
N GLY A 22 14.46 -24.92 17.31
CA GLY A 22 13.38 -24.70 16.37
C GLY A 22 12.41 -25.89 16.23
N PHE A 23 12.36 -26.79 17.21
CA PHE A 23 11.43 -27.91 17.28
C PHE A 23 10.57 -27.85 18.53
N ILE A 24 9.35 -28.36 18.40
CA ILE A 24 8.47 -28.66 19.51
C ILE A 24 8.43 -30.18 19.66
N VAL A 25 8.64 -30.65 20.85
CA VAL A 25 8.43 -32.06 21.20
C VAL A 25 7.19 -32.18 22.07
N SER A 26 6.21 -32.96 21.62
CA SER A 26 4.98 -33.19 22.36
C SER A 26 5.19 -34.22 23.48
N LYS A 27 4.29 -34.26 24.46
CA LYS A 27 4.29 -35.30 25.53
C LYS A 27 4.09 -36.70 24.97
N THR A 28 3.61 -36.83 23.76
CA THR A 28 3.42 -38.11 23.06
C THR A 28 4.63 -38.52 22.22
N GLY A 29 5.67 -37.67 22.19
CA GLY A 29 6.92 -37.96 21.51
C GLY A 29 6.92 -37.57 20.03
N ASP A 30 5.88 -36.88 19.53
CA ASP A 30 5.86 -36.35 18.18
C ASP A 30 6.75 -35.10 18.10
N ILE A 31 7.42 -34.90 16.95
CA ILE A 31 8.33 -33.77 16.72
C ILE A 31 7.74 -32.86 15.67
N THR A 32 7.71 -31.56 15.94
CA THR A 32 7.08 -30.56 15.09
C THR A 32 8.05 -29.42 14.75
N ILE A 33 8.02 -28.97 13.50
CA ILE A 33 8.62 -27.70 13.04
C ILE A 33 7.52 -26.77 12.54
N GLY A 34 7.79 -25.47 12.50
CA GLY A 34 6.78 -24.50 12.08
C GLY A 34 7.32 -23.36 11.25
N TRP A 35 6.43 -22.75 10.46
CA TRP A 35 6.66 -21.54 9.67
C TRP A 35 5.55 -20.53 9.90
N GLU A 36 5.92 -19.27 9.92
CA GLU A 36 5.00 -18.15 9.74
C GLU A 36 4.83 -17.92 8.24
N ILE A 37 3.58 -17.88 7.79
CA ILE A 37 3.22 -17.74 6.38
C ILE A 37 2.75 -16.32 6.11
N THR A 38 3.24 -15.76 5.02
CA THR A 38 2.83 -14.46 4.51
C THR A 38 1.96 -14.66 3.29
N LEU A 39 0.66 -14.40 3.41
CA LEU A 39 -0.33 -14.46 2.32
C LEU A 39 -0.43 -13.12 1.57
N PRO A 40 -0.93 -13.10 0.33
CA PRO A 40 -1.32 -11.87 -0.36
C PRO A 40 -2.44 -11.13 0.38
N GLY A 41 -2.52 -9.83 0.19
CA GLY A 41 -3.61 -9.02 0.74
C GLY A 41 -4.94 -9.34 0.05
N ILE A 42 -6.03 -9.28 0.81
CA ILE A 42 -7.36 -9.47 0.24
C ILE A 42 -7.64 -8.44 -0.86
N PHE A 43 -8.26 -8.88 -1.94
CA PHE A 43 -8.56 -8.11 -3.16
C PHE A 43 -7.34 -7.69 -3.99
N THR A 44 -6.12 -8.11 -3.66
CA THR A 44 -4.93 -7.78 -4.47
C THR A 44 -4.65 -8.78 -5.59
N CYS A 45 -5.27 -9.95 -5.55
CA CYS A 45 -5.14 -11.02 -6.54
C CYS A 45 -6.44 -11.18 -7.34
N ASP A 46 -6.31 -11.55 -8.61
CA ASP A 46 -7.45 -11.98 -9.42
C ASP A 46 -7.91 -13.40 -9.05
N ALA A 47 -9.04 -13.84 -9.61
CA ALA A 47 -9.62 -15.14 -9.29
C ALA A 47 -8.72 -16.31 -9.70
N GLN A 48 -7.95 -16.18 -10.77
CA GLN A 48 -7.05 -17.23 -11.25
C GLN A 48 -5.83 -17.37 -10.36
N SER A 49 -5.19 -16.27 -10.01
CA SER A 49 -4.04 -16.25 -9.08
C SER A 49 -4.39 -16.83 -7.71
N LEU A 50 -5.62 -16.60 -7.23
CA LEU A 50 -6.09 -17.19 -5.97
C LEU A 50 -6.13 -18.74 -5.99
N LEU A 51 -6.29 -19.37 -7.18
CA LEU A 51 -6.28 -20.83 -7.31
C LEU A 51 -4.87 -21.43 -7.22
N GLU A 52 -3.84 -20.68 -7.54
CA GLU A 52 -2.45 -21.15 -7.48
C GLU A 52 -2.01 -21.51 -6.05
N ILE A 53 -2.53 -20.82 -5.03
CA ILE A 53 -2.15 -21.05 -3.63
C ILE A 53 -2.60 -22.42 -3.13
N PRO A 54 -3.88 -22.84 -3.24
CA PRO A 54 -4.30 -24.19 -2.86
C PRO A 54 -3.66 -25.27 -3.75
N GLU A 55 -3.38 -25.00 -5.02
CA GLU A 55 -2.68 -25.96 -5.89
C GLU A 55 -1.24 -26.18 -5.45
N ALA A 56 -0.48 -25.12 -5.17
CA ALA A 56 0.88 -25.23 -4.66
C ALA A 56 0.90 -25.97 -3.31
N ARG A 57 -0.09 -25.71 -2.45
CA ARG A 57 -0.25 -26.41 -1.16
C ARG A 57 -0.56 -27.89 -1.35
N SER A 58 -1.48 -28.22 -2.27
CA SER A 58 -1.80 -29.60 -2.63
C SER A 58 -0.57 -30.36 -3.11
N LYS A 59 0.21 -29.74 -4.02
CA LYS A 59 1.45 -30.31 -4.52
C LYS A 59 2.45 -30.56 -3.40
N ALA A 60 2.67 -29.57 -2.51
CA ALA A 60 3.60 -29.68 -1.41
C ALA A 60 3.20 -30.83 -0.43
N ILE A 61 1.90 -30.97 -0.13
CA ILE A 61 1.42 -32.03 0.77
C ILE A 61 1.51 -33.42 0.10
N SER A 62 1.26 -33.50 -1.20
CA SER A 62 1.27 -34.79 -1.92
C SER A 62 2.63 -35.50 -1.93
N PHE A 63 3.73 -34.76 -1.71
CA PHE A 63 5.08 -35.32 -1.60
C PHE A 63 5.50 -35.68 -0.19
N LEU A 64 4.68 -35.39 0.81
CA LEU A 64 5.00 -35.74 2.21
C LEU A 64 4.97 -37.25 2.43
N PRO A 65 5.90 -37.80 3.24
CA PRO A 65 5.84 -39.17 3.68
C PRO A 65 4.55 -39.48 4.44
N PRO A 66 4.14 -40.77 4.55
CA PRO A 66 3.02 -41.15 5.40
C PRO A 66 3.24 -40.80 6.87
N TRP A 67 2.14 -40.57 7.58
CA TRP A 67 2.09 -40.25 9.01
C TRP A 67 2.69 -38.86 9.34
N MET A 68 2.70 -37.96 8.37
CA MET A 68 2.98 -36.55 8.62
C MET A 68 1.66 -35.81 8.85
N MET A 69 1.59 -35.04 9.94
CA MET A 69 0.46 -34.16 10.20
C MET A 69 0.81 -32.75 9.83
N VAL A 70 0.05 -32.16 8.89
CA VAL A 70 0.11 -30.73 8.53
C VAL A 70 -0.99 -30.02 9.31
N HIS A 71 -0.63 -29.17 10.24
CA HIS A 71 -1.54 -28.30 10.97
C HIS A 71 -1.40 -26.87 10.46
N ARG A 72 -2.40 -26.37 9.77
CA ARG A 72 -2.50 -24.96 9.43
C ARG A 72 -3.35 -24.26 10.46
N GLN A 73 -2.85 -23.15 10.97
CA GLN A 73 -3.52 -22.34 11.97
C GLN A 73 -3.56 -20.88 11.54
N ASP A 74 -4.75 -20.32 11.40
CA ASP A 74 -5.00 -18.91 11.11
C ASP A 74 -5.58 -18.25 12.37
N VAL A 75 -4.82 -17.34 12.98
CA VAL A 75 -5.18 -16.71 14.27
C VAL A 75 -5.62 -15.28 14.02
N TYR A 76 -6.86 -14.94 14.41
CA TYR A 76 -7.44 -13.61 14.33
C TYR A 76 -7.73 -13.10 15.75
N TYR A 77 -7.02 -12.05 16.16
CA TYR A 77 -7.18 -11.46 17.49
C TYR A 77 -7.19 -9.94 17.44
N ARG A 78 -7.82 -9.29 18.41
CA ARG A 78 -7.95 -7.83 18.46
C ARG A 78 -6.76 -7.17 19.13
N ARG A 79 -6.36 -6.05 18.54
CA ARG A 79 -5.45 -5.08 19.15
C ARG A 79 -5.99 -3.67 19.02
N GLY A 80 -5.59 -2.79 19.94
CA GLY A 80 -5.82 -1.35 19.81
C GLY A 80 -4.74 -0.73 18.93
N TYR A 81 -5.10 0.21 18.06
CA TYR A 81 -4.14 0.92 17.23
C TYR A 81 -3.14 1.70 18.11
N PRO A 82 -1.83 1.44 18.03
CA PRO A 82 -0.82 2.16 18.76
C PRO A 82 -0.47 3.45 17.99
N PRO A 83 -0.76 4.65 18.54
CA PRO A 83 -0.43 5.89 17.86
C PRO A 83 1.09 6.06 17.76
N GLN A 84 1.55 6.54 16.62
CA GLN A 84 2.96 6.92 16.44
C GLN A 84 3.19 8.34 16.95
N LYS A 85 4.39 8.60 17.47
CA LYS A 85 4.79 9.96 17.84
C LYS A 85 4.94 10.80 16.57
N ARG A 86 4.30 11.96 16.52
CA ARG A 86 4.39 12.96 15.46
C ARG A 86 4.72 14.32 16.07
N ALA A 87 5.56 15.08 15.38
CA ALA A 87 5.96 16.41 15.81
C ALA A 87 4.97 17.48 15.37
N SER A 88 4.31 17.29 14.22
CA SER A 88 3.35 18.24 13.67
C SER A 88 2.01 18.16 14.37
N PHE A 89 1.33 19.29 14.49
CA PHE A 89 -0.01 19.40 15.10
C PHE A 89 -1.03 18.51 14.40
N LEU A 90 -1.10 18.59 13.07
CA LEU A 90 -2.04 17.78 12.28
C LEU A 90 -1.68 16.29 12.31
N GLY A 91 -0.39 15.95 12.24
CA GLY A 91 0.06 14.57 12.36
C GLY A 91 -0.25 13.97 13.72
N TYR A 92 -0.08 14.73 14.82
CA TYR A 92 -0.49 14.32 16.15
C TYR A 92 -2.01 14.14 16.27
N SER A 93 -2.79 15.06 15.70
CA SER A 93 -4.26 14.97 15.66
C SER A 93 -4.75 13.74 14.92
N TYR A 94 -4.11 13.41 13.79
CA TYR A 94 -4.36 12.20 13.01
C TYR A 94 -4.13 10.93 13.83
N GLU A 95 -2.99 10.79 14.47
CA GLU A 95 -2.65 9.63 15.29
C GLU A 95 -3.60 9.48 16.49
N ARG A 96 -3.96 10.61 17.12
CA ARG A 96 -4.91 10.67 18.25
C ARG A 96 -6.33 10.22 17.82
N HIS A 97 -6.75 10.55 16.59
CA HIS A 97 -8.05 10.15 16.05
C HIS A 97 -8.21 8.63 15.99
N TYR A 98 -7.13 7.91 15.71
CA TYR A 98 -7.14 6.44 15.64
C TYR A 98 -6.75 5.74 16.94
N ARG A 99 -6.30 6.47 17.96
CA ARG A 99 -5.77 5.91 19.20
C ARG A 99 -6.76 4.93 19.84
N GLY A 100 -6.29 3.72 20.11
CA GLY A 100 -7.07 2.68 20.77
C GLY A 100 -8.21 2.08 19.92
N ARG A 101 -8.38 2.50 18.65
CA ARG A 101 -9.34 1.88 17.73
C ARG A 101 -9.01 0.41 17.59
N GLY A 102 -9.95 -0.46 17.97
CA GLY A 102 -9.79 -1.91 17.90
C GLY A 102 -9.78 -2.42 16.47
N TYR A 103 -8.83 -3.28 16.13
CA TYR A 103 -8.75 -3.95 14.83
C TYR A 103 -8.28 -5.39 14.96
N LEU A 104 -8.62 -6.21 13.97
CA LEU A 104 -8.16 -7.60 13.91
C LEU A 104 -6.75 -7.68 13.30
N VAL A 105 -5.91 -8.46 13.94
CA VAL A 105 -4.61 -8.91 13.44
C VAL A 105 -4.75 -10.34 12.96
N HIS A 106 -4.19 -10.67 11.82
CA HIS A 106 -4.12 -12.02 11.29
C HIS A 106 -2.68 -12.52 11.29
N ARG A 107 -2.49 -13.74 11.80
CA ARG A 107 -1.24 -14.51 11.71
C ARG A 107 -1.57 -15.90 11.18
N GLN A 108 -0.85 -16.35 10.18
CA GLN A 108 -0.97 -17.72 9.68
C GLN A 108 0.31 -18.51 9.97
N TYR A 109 0.11 -19.71 10.50
CA TYR A 109 1.17 -20.66 10.79
C TYR A 109 0.90 -21.99 10.10
N ILE A 110 1.97 -22.67 9.69
CA ILE A 110 1.93 -24.07 9.28
C ILE A 110 2.92 -24.83 10.17
N TYR A 111 2.41 -25.84 10.85
CA TYR A 111 3.20 -26.77 11.65
C TYR A 111 3.21 -28.12 10.97
N LEU A 112 4.40 -28.69 10.78
CA LEU A 112 4.61 -30.01 10.21
C LEU A 112 5.09 -30.93 11.31
N THR A 113 4.31 -31.95 11.64
CA THR A 113 4.58 -32.90 12.73
C THR A 113 4.91 -34.27 12.15
N LEU A 114 6.06 -34.80 12.50
CA LEU A 114 6.43 -36.18 12.26
C LEU A 114 5.84 -37.04 13.38
N SER A 115 4.96 -37.96 13.02
CA SER A 115 4.24 -38.82 13.95
C SER A 115 4.39 -40.32 13.60
N SER A 116 3.73 -41.17 14.33
CA SER A 116 3.57 -42.60 14.04
C SER A 116 2.09 -42.92 13.81
N LYS A 117 1.81 -44.05 13.16
CA LYS A 117 0.42 -44.54 13.02
C LYS A 117 -0.30 -44.62 14.36
N GLN A 118 0.36 -45.09 15.42
CA GLN A 118 -0.19 -45.21 16.74
C GLN A 118 -0.49 -43.86 17.39
N SER A 119 0.39 -42.88 17.23
CA SER A 119 0.19 -41.53 17.76
C SER A 119 -0.87 -40.77 17.02
N ALA A 120 -0.84 -40.79 15.66
CA ALA A 120 -1.72 -40.01 14.82
C ALA A 120 -3.16 -40.53 14.73
N LEU A 121 -3.38 -41.80 15.00
CA LEU A 121 -4.71 -42.46 14.93
C LEU A 121 -5.18 -42.99 16.30
N ARG A 122 -4.90 -42.30 17.37
CA ARG A 122 -5.40 -42.66 18.71
C ARG A 122 -6.92 -42.54 18.77
N PRO A 123 -7.61 -43.51 19.38
CA PRO A 123 -9.07 -43.45 19.53
C PRO A 123 -9.52 -42.42 20.57
N HIS A 124 -8.68 -42.06 21.53
CA HIS A 124 -8.99 -41.07 22.57
C HIS A 124 -7.83 -40.11 22.77
N SER A 125 -8.11 -38.86 22.85
CA SER A 125 -7.12 -37.77 22.94
C SER A 125 -6.87 -37.28 24.37
N SER A 126 -7.59 -37.76 25.37
CA SER A 126 -7.52 -37.27 26.75
C SER A 126 -6.21 -37.53 27.49
N SER A 127 -5.24 -38.12 26.84
CA SER A 127 -4.02 -38.62 27.47
C SER A 127 -2.87 -37.63 27.54
N GLY A 128 -2.93 -36.49 26.84
CA GLY A 128 -1.87 -35.47 26.86
C GLY A 128 -1.63 -34.84 28.22
N LEU A 129 -2.64 -34.90 29.12
CA LEU A 129 -2.53 -34.39 30.49
C LEU A 129 -1.57 -35.22 31.38
N PHE A 130 -1.47 -36.52 31.11
CA PHE A 130 -0.77 -37.45 32.02
C PHE A 130 0.27 -38.36 31.33
N TYR A 131 0.36 -38.38 30.04
CA TYR A 131 1.25 -39.26 29.29
C TYR A 131 2.55 -38.55 28.90
N MET A 132 3.68 -39.20 29.24
CA MET A 132 5.00 -38.74 28.79
C MET A 132 5.70 -39.87 28.06
N HIS A 133 6.04 -39.68 26.79
CA HIS A 133 6.85 -40.61 26.02
C HIS A 133 8.28 -40.08 25.89
N PHE A 134 9.25 -40.79 26.43
CA PHE A 134 10.65 -40.39 26.31
C PHE A 134 11.25 -40.97 25.04
N LEU A 135 11.60 -40.08 24.07
CA LEU A 135 12.41 -40.47 22.95
C LEU A 135 13.89 -40.54 23.36
N SER A 136 14.61 -41.61 22.92
CA SER A 136 16.07 -41.61 23.09
C SER A 136 16.70 -40.46 22.31
N GLY A 137 17.72 -39.82 22.86
CA GLY A 137 18.36 -38.64 22.22
C GLY A 137 18.89 -38.91 20.81
N LYS A 138 19.25 -40.14 20.47
CA LYS A 138 19.67 -40.52 19.10
C LYS A 138 18.48 -40.55 18.14
N VAL A 139 17.39 -41.20 18.50
CA VAL A 139 16.16 -41.29 17.70
C VAL A 139 15.56 -39.89 17.47
N ALA A 140 15.57 -39.07 18.53
CA ALA A 140 15.09 -37.68 18.42
C ALA A 140 15.91 -36.88 17.41
N ARG A 141 17.24 -36.97 17.39
CA ARG A 141 18.11 -36.27 16.41
C ARG A 141 17.90 -36.75 14.98
N GLU A 142 17.84 -38.06 14.76
CA GLU A 142 17.60 -38.66 13.43
C GLU A 142 16.23 -38.21 12.89
N SER A 143 15.22 -38.25 13.71
CA SER A 143 13.86 -37.76 13.36
C SER A 143 13.83 -36.28 13.09
N ALA A 144 14.54 -35.46 13.86
CA ALA A 144 14.63 -34.01 13.64
C ALA A 144 15.32 -33.67 12.32
N VAL A 145 16.43 -34.33 11.98
CA VAL A 145 17.14 -34.14 10.71
C VAL A 145 16.25 -34.53 9.52
N ARG A 146 15.57 -35.67 9.60
CA ARG A 146 14.63 -36.10 8.57
C ARG A 146 13.48 -35.08 8.41
N LEU A 147 12.88 -34.65 9.51
CA LEU A 147 11.77 -33.69 9.49
C LEU A 147 12.21 -32.36 8.88
N LEU A 148 13.43 -31.91 9.17
CA LEU A 148 13.96 -30.68 8.63
C LEU A 148 14.14 -30.74 7.09
N SER A 149 14.68 -31.86 6.57
CA SER A 149 14.82 -32.06 5.12
C SER A 149 13.45 -32.04 4.43
N VAL A 150 12.53 -32.85 4.90
CA VAL A 150 11.15 -32.93 4.35
C VAL A 150 10.43 -31.59 4.45
N GLY A 151 10.61 -30.90 5.56
CA GLY A 151 10.01 -29.59 5.77
C GLY A 151 10.54 -28.51 4.83
N ASN A 152 11.84 -28.51 4.53
CA ASN A 152 12.43 -27.59 3.56
C ASN A 152 11.90 -27.84 2.15
N ASP A 153 11.77 -29.11 1.74
CA ASP A 153 11.20 -29.49 0.45
C ASP A 153 9.73 -29.09 0.35
N PHE A 154 8.97 -29.32 1.40
CA PHE A 154 7.57 -28.93 1.54
C PHE A 154 7.40 -27.41 1.36
N ILE A 155 8.14 -26.61 2.13
CA ILE A 155 7.98 -25.15 2.09
C ILE A 155 8.48 -24.54 0.79
N SER A 156 9.57 -25.07 0.22
CA SER A 156 10.07 -24.65 -1.09
C SER A 156 9.04 -24.87 -2.20
N THR A 157 8.38 -26.04 -2.18
CA THR A 157 7.30 -26.35 -3.15
C THR A 157 6.10 -25.43 -2.94
N PHE A 158 5.69 -25.19 -1.68
CA PHE A 158 4.54 -24.34 -1.39
C PHE A 158 4.77 -22.87 -1.79
N THR A 159 5.99 -22.35 -1.62
CA THR A 159 6.32 -20.94 -1.94
C THR A 159 6.79 -20.74 -3.38
N SER A 160 6.82 -21.78 -4.20
CA SER A 160 7.38 -21.73 -5.57
C SER A 160 6.69 -20.75 -6.51
N SER A 161 5.41 -20.42 -6.28
CA SER A 161 4.68 -19.43 -7.08
C SER A 161 5.10 -17.98 -6.82
N GLY A 162 5.83 -17.69 -5.72
CA GLY A 162 6.19 -16.34 -5.30
C GLY A 162 5.04 -15.52 -4.67
N MET A 163 3.79 -16.01 -4.72
CA MET A 163 2.64 -15.34 -4.11
C MET A 163 2.61 -15.45 -2.58
N VAL A 164 3.23 -16.50 -2.06
CA VAL A 164 3.30 -16.81 -0.64
C VAL A 164 4.76 -16.82 -0.22
N SER A 165 5.07 -16.22 0.91
CA SER A 165 6.39 -16.37 1.53
C SER A 165 6.29 -17.03 2.90
N ALA A 166 7.36 -17.68 3.32
CA ALA A 166 7.41 -18.40 4.58
C ALA A 166 8.71 -18.09 5.33
N ARG A 167 8.59 -17.94 6.64
CA ARG A 167 9.73 -17.77 7.55
C ARG A 167 9.70 -18.88 8.59
N ARG A 168 10.79 -19.62 8.71
CA ARG A 168 10.91 -20.65 9.75
C ARG A 168 10.87 -20.00 11.14
N LEU A 169 10.16 -20.63 12.05
CA LEU A 169 10.01 -20.20 13.43
C LEU A 169 11.23 -20.61 14.26
N THR A 170 11.72 -19.68 15.06
CA THR A 170 12.74 -19.90 16.09
C THR A 170 12.11 -20.40 17.40
N ASP A 171 12.93 -20.80 18.38
CA ASP A 171 12.43 -21.20 19.73
C ASP A 171 11.60 -20.07 20.36
N GLY A 172 12.07 -18.82 20.24
CA GLY A 172 11.33 -17.66 20.73
C GLY A 172 9.99 -17.46 20.03
N ASP A 173 9.95 -17.63 18.70
CA ASP A 173 8.71 -17.53 17.91
C ASP A 173 7.72 -18.65 18.33
N LEU A 174 8.21 -19.89 18.47
CA LEU A 174 7.38 -21.03 18.87
C LEU A 174 6.79 -20.83 20.26
N MET A 175 7.59 -20.37 21.23
CA MET A 175 7.11 -20.05 22.57
C MET A 175 6.09 -18.91 22.55
N ASN A 176 6.35 -17.87 21.75
CA ASN A 176 5.41 -16.76 21.56
C ASN A 176 4.08 -17.23 20.96
N ASN A 177 4.11 -18.17 20.01
CA ASN A 177 2.89 -18.72 19.40
C ASN A 177 2.10 -19.58 20.38
N VAL A 178 2.78 -20.37 21.24
CA VAL A 178 2.12 -21.10 22.33
C VAL A 178 1.45 -20.13 23.30
N ASN A 179 2.13 -19.04 23.66
CA ASN A 179 1.56 -18.01 24.53
C ASN A 179 0.42 -17.24 23.84
N LEU A 180 0.55 -16.91 22.53
CA LEU A 180 -0.50 -16.29 21.75
C LEU A 180 -1.79 -17.12 21.77
N TYR A 181 -1.66 -18.42 21.55
CA TYR A 181 -2.78 -19.37 21.64
C TYR A 181 -3.36 -19.44 23.05
N ARG A 182 -2.51 -19.62 24.05
CA ARG A 182 -2.88 -19.71 25.47
C ARG A 182 -3.62 -18.48 25.96
N HIS A 183 -3.15 -17.29 25.61
CA HIS A 183 -3.73 -16.04 26.07
C HIS A 183 -4.75 -15.42 25.10
N LEU A 184 -5.12 -16.16 24.04
CA LEU A 184 -6.12 -15.72 23.06
C LEU A 184 -5.78 -14.33 22.45
N GLY A 185 -4.51 -14.13 22.13
CA GLY A 185 -4.02 -12.88 21.55
C GLY A 185 -3.83 -11.71 22.51
N LYS A 186 -4.12 -11.88 23.80
CA LYS A 186 -3.92 -10.83 24.83
C LYS A 186 -2.46 -10.82 25.30
N ASP A 187 -1.92 -9.62 25.53
CA ASP A 187 -0.57 -9.42 26.06
C ASP A 187 -0.52 -9.56 27.60
N THR A 188 -1.37 -10.41 28.16
CA THR A 188 -1.41 -10.66 29.61
C THR A 188 -0.52 -11.86 29.96
N LEU A 189 0.27 -11.71 31.03
CA LEU A 189 1.15 -12.77 31.54
C LEU A 189 0.52 -13.60 32.65
N MET A 190 -0.68 -13.24 33.09
CA MET A 190 -1.36 -13.94 34.20
C MET A 190 -2.39 -14.92 33.68
N ASP A 191 -2.26 -16.16 34.05
CA ASP A 191 -3.30 -17.15 33.85
C ASP A 191 -4.37 -17.09 34.94
N THR A 192 -5.58 -17.45 34.58
CA THR A 192 -6.65 -17.76 35.49
C THR A 192 -6.87 -19.28 35.52
N ASP A 193 -7.64 -19.74 36.49
CA ASP A 193 -8.12 -21.13 36.50
C ASP A 193 -8.87 -21.43 35.19
N THR A 194 -8.66 -22.60 34.65
CA THR A 194 -9.31 -23.07 33.42
C THR A 194 -10.37 -24.10 33.75
N GLU A 195 -11.59 -23.90 33.25
CA GLU A 195 -12.69 -24.84 33.42
C GLU A 195 -12.95 -25.54 32.06
N LEU A 196 -12.89 -26.84 32.07
CA LEU A 196 -13.12 -27.68 30.89
C LEU A 196 -14.52 -28.29 30.98
N HIS A 197 -15.37 -27.93 30.02
CA HIS A 197 -16.71 -28.53 29.83
C HIS A 197 -16.75 -29.24 28.47
N PRO A 198 -17.66 -30.17 28.24
CA PRO A 198 -17.77 -30.88 26.98
C PRO A 198 -18.02 -29.97 25.78
N ASP A 199 -18.77 -28.88 25.97
CA ASP A 199 -19.20 -27.93 24.96
C ASP A 199 -18.42 -26.60 24.89
N ARG A 200 -17.61 -26.31 25.93
CA ARG A 200 -16.87 -25.07 26.07
C ARG A 200 -15.66 -25.18 26.99
N VAL A 201 -14.76 -24.21 26.86
CA VAL A 201 -13.68 -24.00 27.83
C VAL A 201 -13.80 -22.58 28.36
N ILE A 202 -13.68 -22.40 29.67
CA ILE A 202 -13.63 -21.06 30.30
C ILE A 202 -12.20 -20.78 30.70
N HIS A 203 -11.59 -19.77 30.10
CA HIS A 203 -10.20 -19.42 30.33
C HIS A 203 -9.97 -17.93 30.19
N ASN A 204 -9.20 -17.31 31.10
CA ASN A 204 -8.88 -15.89 31.11
C ASN A 204 -10.10 -14.97 30.96
N GLY A 205 -11.21 -15.32 31.62
CA GLY A 205 -12.47 -14.57 31.61
C GLY A 205 -13.24 -14.63 30.28
N ASN A 206 -12.85 -15.51 29.36
CA ASN A 206 -13.56 -15.75 28.12
C ASN A 206 -14.21 -17.14 28.13
N VAL A 207 -15.37 -17.23 27.49
CA VAL A 207 -15.96 -18.49 27.06
C VAL A 207 -15.41 -18.82 25.68
N ILE A 208 -14.87 -20.02 25.52
CA ILE A 208 -14.27 -20.53 24.28
C ILE A 208 -15.13 -21.72 23.82
N TRP A 209 -15.53 -21.70 22.55
CA TRP A 209 -16.29 -22.79 21.93
C TRP A 209 -15.81 -23.01 20.51
N SER A 210 -16.24 -24.09 19.87
CA SER A 210 -15.83 -24.37 18.49
C SER A 210 -16.98 -24.84 17.60
N TYR A 211 -16.75 -24.68 16.30
CA TYR A 211 -17.46 -25.35 15.23
C TYR A 211 -16.47 -26.36 14.62
N ALA A 212 -16.75 -27.63 14.76
CA ALA A 212 -15.83 -28.71 14.40
C ALA A 212 -16.50 -29.67 13.39
N TYR A 213 -15.78 -30.06 12.38
CA TYR A 213 -16.27 -30.83 11.25
C TYR A 213 -15.50 -32.15 11.16
N SER A 214 -16.20 -33.21 11.50
CA SER A 214 -15.67 -34.57 11.53
C SER A 214 -16.38 -35.51 10.55
N GLU A 215 -17.49 -35.06 9.97
CA GLU A 215 -18.29 -35.83 9.03
C GLU A 215 -18.47 -35.07 7.71
N ALA A 216 -18.36 -35.77 6.56
CA ALA A 216 -18.50 -35.18 5.25
C ALA A 216 -19.88 -34.53 4.98
N ARG A 217 -20.94 -35.02 5.66
CA ARG A 217 -22.30 -34.50 5.54
C ARG A 217 -22.48 -33.06 6.04
N ASP A 218 -21.59 -32.58 6.90
CA ASP A 218 -21.60 -31.23 7.44
C ASP A 218 -20.95 -30.21 6.49
N LEU A 219 -20.29 -30.70 5.45
CA LEU A 219 -19.68 -29.91 4.41
C LEU A 219 -20.57 -29.92 3.15
N PRO A 220 -20.55 -28.83 2.35
CA PRO A 220 -21.30 -28.81 1.10
C PRO A 220 -20.74 -29.82 0.10
N GLY A 221 -21.60 -30.42 -0.71
CA GLY A 221 -21.19 -31.35 -1.77
C GLY A 221 -20.32 -30.70 -2.85
N TYR A 222 -20.34 -29.37 -2.92
CA TYR A 222 -19.55 -28.56 -3.85
C TYR A 222 -19.19 -27.22 -3.19
N LEU A 223 -17.93 -26.85 -3.23
CA LEU A 223 -17.42 -25.55 -2.77
C LEU A 223 -16.46 -24.98 -3.82
N ASN A 224 -16.78 -23.81 -4.31
CA ASN A 224 -15.87 -23.06 -5.18
C ASN A 224 -14.65 -22.59 -4.39
N ASN A 225 -13.46 -22.73 -4.95
CA ASN A 225 -12.24 -22.17 -4.35
C ASN A 225 -12.26 -20.64 -4.28
N THR A 226 -12.96 -19.99 -5.20
CA THR A 226 -13.14 -18.54 -5.24
C THR A 226 -14.62 -18.17 -5.18
N VAL A 227 -14.93 -17.13 -4.45
CA VAL A 227 -16.30 -16.63 -4.23
C VAL A 227 -16.33 -15.14 -4.50
N ARG A 228 -17.41 -14.66 -5.09
CA ARG A 228 -17.64 -13.23 -5.28
C ARG A 228 -17.82 -12.52 -3.94
N ALA A 229 -17.09 -11.43 -3.76
CA ALA A 229 -17.19 -10.57 -2.58
C ALA A 229 -18.35 -9.57 -2.75
N GLU A 230 -19.58 -9.96 -2.41
CA GLU A 230 -20.82 -9.20 -2.67
C GLU A 230 -20.75 -7.75 -2.17
N ARG A 231 -20.23 -7.52 -0.98
CA ARG A 231 -20.13 -6.17 -0.37
C ARG A 231 -19.30 -5.18 -1.21
N PHE A 232 -18.34 -5.68 -2.00
CA PHE A 232 -17.39 -4.88 -2.78
C PHE A 232 -17.54 -5.08 -4.28
N SER A 233 -18.56 -5.81 -4.69
CA SER A 233 -18.86 -6.09 -6.09
C SER A 233 -20.11 -5.34 -6.54
N SER A 234 -20.18 -5.08 -7.85
CA SER A 234 -21.34 -4.50 -8.52
C SER A 234 -21.73 -5.38 -9.73
N GLN A 235 -22.74 -4.97 -10.48
CA GLN A 235 -23.10 -5.68 -11.74
C GLN A 235 -21.95 -5.66 -12.77
N HIS A 236 -21.08 -4.65 -12.70
CA HIS A 236 -20.02 -4.40 -13.68
C HIS A 236 -18.60 -4.70 -13.16
N ALA A 237 -18.46 -4.97 -11.86
CA ALA A 237 -17.16 -5.24 -11.23
C ALA A 237 -17.31 -6.35 -10.19
N GLN A 238 -16.70 -7.49 -10.47
CA GLN A 238 -16.76 -8.66 -9.60
C GLN A 238 -15.41 -8.90 -8.95
N LEU A 239 -15.24 -8.45 -7.70
CA LEU A 239 -14.11 -8.82 -6.88
C LEU A 239 -14.32 -10.24 -6.33
N HIS A 240 -13.29 -11.04 -6.41
CA HIS A 240 -13.28 -12.40 -5.90
C HIS A 240 -12.36 -12.53 -4.69
N THR A 241 -12.71 -13.46 -3.81
CA THR A 241 -11.92 -13.89 -2.67
C THR A 241 -11.86 -15.41 -2.64
N SER A 242 -10.93 -15.99 -1.90
CA SER A 242 -11.00 -17.40 -1.58
C SER A 242 -12.27 -17.71 -0.77
N ALA A 243 -12.81 -18.93 -0.89
CA ALA A 243 -13.95 -19.32 -0.09
C ALA A 243 -13.69 -19.18 1.41
N GLY A 244 -12.47 -19.53 1.85
CA GLY A 244 -12.04 -19.39 3.24
C GLY A 244 -11.98 -17.94 3.74
N ALA A 245 -12.00 -16.93 2.89
CA ALA A 245 -12.02 -15.54 3.33
C ALA A 245 -13.26 -15.19 4.16
N ALA A 246 -14.38 -15.88 3.95
CA ALA A 246 -15.62 -15.69 4.73
C ALA A 246 -15.44 -15.98 6.22
N ILE A 247 -14.61 -16.98 6.56
CA ILE A 247 -14.24 -17.37 7.93
C ILE A 247 -12.84 -16.88 8.32
N GLY A 248 -12.22 -16.06 7.49
CA GLY A 248 -10.93 -15.43 7.69
C GLY A 248 -11.07 -13.92 7.81
N PRO A 249 -10.44 -13.12 6.92
CA PRO A 249 -10.39 -11.66 7.04
C PRO A 249 -11.77 -10.97 6.98
N LEU A 250 -12.79 -11.61 6.45
CA LEU A 250 -14.15 -11.07 6.40
C LEU A 250 -14.97 -11.35 7.66
N LEU A 251 -14.54 -12.25 8.54
CA LEU A 251 -15.18 -12.52 9.83
C LEU A 251 -14.68 -11.54 10.90
N GLN A 252 -15.56 -10.69 11.40
CA GLN A 252 -15.23 -9.55 12.26
C GLN A 252 -15.29 -9.86 13.77
N CYS A 253 -14.88 -11.06 14.17
CA CYS A 253 -14.71 -11.46 15.57
C CYS A 253 -13.34 -12.10 15.80
N GLU A 254 -12.98 -12.31 17.06
CA GLU A 254 -11.75 -13.02 17.42
C GLU A 254 -11.98 -14.53 17.28
N HIS A 255 -11.09 -15.20 16.54
CA HIS A 255 -11.23 -16.62 16.25
C HIS A 255 -9.91 -17.24 15.77
N ILE A 256 -9.86 -18.56 15.79
CA ILE A 256 -8.77 -19.35 15.19
C ILE A 256 -9.40 -20.36 14.22
N VAL A 257 -8.89 -20.43 13.01
CA VAL A 257 -9.25 -21.45 12.04
C VAL A 257 -8.11 -22.48 11.97
N ASN A 258 -8.42 -23.72 12.31
CA ASN A 258 -7.46 -24.82 12.23
C ASN A 258 -7.87 -25.82 11.14
N SER A 259 -6.90 -26.31 10.40
CA SER A 259 -7.06 -27.49 9.56
C SER A 259 -5.92 -28.47 9.78
N TYR A 260 -6.26 -29.75 9.89
CA TYR A 260 -5.34 -30.85 10.16
C TYR A 260 -5.42 -31.82 9.00
N ILE A 261 -4.28 -32.11 8.36
CA ILE A 261 -4.18 -33.02 7.22
C ILE A 261 -3.14 -34.05 7.59
N LEU A 262 -3.57 -35.32 7.76
CA LEU A 262 -2.69 -36.47 8.02
C LEU A 262 -2.48 -37.22 6.70
N THR A 263 -1.23 -37.34 6.29
CA THR A 263 -0.85 -38.12 5.11
C THR A 263 -0.90 -39.62 5.43
N LEU A 264 -1.37 -40.41 4.45
CA LEU A 264 -1.60 -41.82 4.61
C LEU A 264 -0.72 -42.67 3.67
N PRO A 265 -0.36 -43.91 4.03
CA PRO A 265 0.28 -44.83 3.09
C PRO A 265 -0.72 -45.25 2.02
N ARG A 266 -0.43 -44.92 0.75
CA ARG A 266 -1.37 -45.09 -0.38
C ARG A 266 -1.91 -46.51 -0.53
N GLU A 267 -1.01 -47.50 -0.57
CA GLU A 267 -1.40 -48.90 -0.79
C GLU A 267 -2.30 -49.45 0.31
N GLU A 268 -1.92 -49.22 1.57
CA GLU A 268 -2.71 -49.63 2.72
C GLU A 268 -4.10 -49.01 2.71
N THR A 269 -4.16 -47.71 2.45
CA THR A 269 -5.42 -46.93 2.44
C THR A 269 -6.37 -47.44 1.35
N LEU A 270 -5.86 -47.67 0.12
CA LEU A 270 -6.68 -48.17 -0.97
C LEU A 270 -7.17 -49.60 -0.70
N SER A 271 -6.34 -50.44 -0.14
CA SER A 271 -6.72 -51.82 0.25
C SER A 271 -7.81 -51.82 1.33
N GLU A 272 -7.70 -50.94 2.34
CA GLU A 272 -8.74 -50.73 3.36
C GLU A 272 -10.07 -50.27 2.74
N MET A 273 -10.01 -49.28 1.83
CA MET A 273 -11.20 -48.77 1.14
C MET A 273 -11.87 -49.84 0.26
N ASP A 274 -11.10 -50.61 -0.49
CA ASP A 274 -11.66 -51.70 -1.29
C ASP A 274 -12.28 -52.79 -0.41
N SER A 275 -11.64 -53.13 0.68
CA SER A 275 -12.20 -54.08 1.68
C SER A 275 -13.50 -53.55 2.29
N ARG A 276 -13.60 -52.25 2.55
CA ARG A 276 -14.84 -51.61 3.01
C ARG A 276 -15.92 -51.66 1.94
N ARG A 277 -15.59 -51.34 0.65
CA ARG A 277 -16.49 -51.43 -0.48
C ARG A 277 -17.06 -52.82 -0.64
N ARG A 278 -16.23 -53.89 -0.62
CA ARG A 278 -16.64 -55.27 -0.71
C ARG A 278 -17.61 -55.67 0.41
N ARG A 279 -17.40 -55.20 1.65
CA ARG A 279 -18.35 -55.38 2.78
C ARG A 279 -19.69 -54.73 2.51
N MET A 280 -19.70 -53.48 2.05
CA MET A 280 -20.93 -52.76 1.69
C MET A 280 -21.68 -53.43 0.56
N VAL A 281 -21.00 -53.96 -0.49
CA VAL A 281 -21.59 -54.70 -1.56
C VAL A 281 -22.27 -56.00 -1.02
N SER A 282 -21.61 -56.71 -0.11
CA SER A 282 -22.22 -57.92 0.51
C SER A 282 -23.44 -57.64 1.36
N MET A 283 -23.58 -56.40 1.90
CA MET A 283 -24.73 -55.97 2.71
C MET A 283 -25.77 -55.18 1.88
N SER A 284 -25.53 -54.92 0.61
CA SER A 284 -26.34 -54.04 -0.26
C SER A 284 -27.75 -54.59 -0.55
N THR A 285 -27.96 -55.89 -0.40
CA THR A 285 -29.28 -56.52 -0.54
C THR A 285 -30.22 -56.27 0.63
N MET A 286 -29.69 -55.84 1.78
CA MET A 286 -30.43 -55.58 3.01
C MET A 286 -30.66 -54.05 3.24
N ASP A 287 -29.85 -53.20 2.63
CA ASP A 287 -29.89 -51.77 2.88
C ASP A 287 -29.51 -51.00 1.62
N ALA A 288 -30.39 -50.09 1.16
CA ALA A 288 -30.20 -49.26 -0.01
C ALA A 288 -29.06 -48.23 0.18
N GLU A 289 -28.81 -47.79 1.43
CA GLU A 289 -27.70 -46.86 1.77
C GLU A 289 -26.34 -47.53 1.52
N ASN A 290 -26.19 -48.81 1.94
CA ASN A 290 -24.96 -49.56 1.69
C ASN A 290 -24.68 -49.76 0.16
N ARG A 291 -25.71 -49.85 -0.67
CA ARG A 291 -25.54 -49.92 -2.11
C ARG A 291 -25.04 -48.61 -2.68
N LEU A 292 -25.66 -47.49 -2.32
CA LEU A 292 -25.22 -46.14 -2.78
C LEU A 292 -23.81 -45.84 -2.34
N ASN A 293 -23.51 -46.10 -1.09
CA ASN A 293 -22.15 -45.88 -0.54
C ASN A 293 -21.09 -46.75 -1.22
N ALA A 294 -21.41 -47.98 -1.61
CA ALA A 294 -20.52 -48.85 -2.35
C ALA A 294 -20.26 -48.36 -3.77
N GLU A 295 -21.30 -47.90 -4.47
CA GLU A 295 -21.19 -47.27 -5.79
C GLU A 295 -20.37 -45.98 -5.80
N GLU A 296 -20.56 -45.12 -4.81
CA GLU A 296 -19.77 -43.90 -4.64
C GLU A 296 -18.29 -44.19 -4.32
N LEU A 297 -18.01 -45.18 -3.45
CA LEU A 297 -16.67 -45.58 -3.14
C LEU A 297 -15.97 -46.24 -4.35
N GLU A 298 -16.69 -46.95 -5.19
CA GLU A 298 -16.16 -47.52 -6.44
C GLU A 298 -15.79 -46.40 -7.45
N LYS A 299 -16.65 -45.39 -7.62
CA LYS A 299 -16.37 -44.24 -8.44
C LYS A 299 -15.11 -43.51 -7.95
N TYR A 300 -15.00 -43.31 -6.61
CA TYR A 300 -13.84 -42.64 -5.99
C TYR A 300 -12.55 -43.49 -6.21
N LEU A 301 -12.55 -44.77 -5.97
CA LEU A 301 -11.40 -45.65 -6.20
C LEU A 301 -10.98 -45.65 -7.71
N THR A 302 -11.93 -45.63 -8.61
CA THR A 302 -11.67 -45.52 -10.04
C THR A 302 -10.98 -44.17 -10.37
N ALA A 303 -11.48 -43.07 -9.82
CA ALA A 303 -10.89 -41.75 -9.98
C ALA A 303 -9.48 -41.68 -9.37
N VAL A 304 -9.26 -42.27 -8.18
CA VAL A 304 -7.92 -42.34 -7.55
C VAL A 304 -6.89 -43.04 -8.45
N HIS A 305 -7.32 -44.13 -9.12
CA HIS A 305 -6.41 -44.84 -10.03
C HIS A 305 -6.19 -44.07 -11.34
N ARG A 306 -7.24 -43.49 -11.91
CA ARG A 306 -7.17 -42.76 -13.20
C ARG A 306 -6.44 -41.41 -13.07
N ASP A 307 -6.78 -40.63 -12.04
CA ASP A 307 -6.38 -39.23 -11.89
C ASP A 307 -5.29 -39.02 -10.83
N SER A 308 -4.74 -40.13 -10.29
CA SER A 308 -3.70 -40.13 -9.23
C SER A 308 -4.06 -39.28 -8.00
N LEU A 309 -5.33 -39.29 -7.60
CA LEU A 309 -5.80 -38.53 -6.45
C LEU A 309 -5.11 -39.00 -5.16
N VAL A 310 -4.92 -38.07 -4.24
CA VAL A 310 -4.28 -38.32 -2.92
C VAL A 310 -5.37 -38.35 -1.85
N THR A 311 -5.47 -39.45 -1.15
CA THR A 311 -6.39 -39.59 -0.01
C THR A 311 -5.69 -39.25 1.30
N VAL A 312 -6.37 -38.46 2.13
CA VAL A 312 -5.86 -38.02 3.43
C VAL A 312 -6.91 -38.18 4.53
N LYS A 313 -6.46 -38.10 5.77
CA LYS A 313 -7.34 -37.87 6.92
C LYS A 313 -7.37 -36.37 7.20
N TYR A 314 -8.54 -35.80 7.41
CA TYR A 314 -8.78 -34.37 7.52
C TYR A 314 -9.67 -34.04 8.69
N HIS A 315 -9.34 -32.98 9.40
CA HIS A 315 -10.20 -32.30 10.38
C HIS A 315 -10.15 -30.80 10.18
N PHE A 316 -11.27 -30.14 10.39
CA PHE A 316 -11.40 -28.71 10.29
C PHE A 316 -12.23 -28.18 11.46
N ASN A 317 -11.73 -27.11 12.11
CA ASN A 317 -12.49 -26.43 13.15
C ASN A 317 -12.24 -24.93 13.18
N ILE A 318 -13.21 -24.21 13.75
CA ILE A 318 -13.12 -22.79 14.06
C ILE A 318 -13.31 -22.66 15.56
N ILE A 319 -12.27 -22.23 16.27
CA ILE A 319 -12.32 -21.90 17.70
C ILE A 319 -12.65 -20.42 17.83
N VAL A 320 -13.62 -20.09 18.64
CA VAL A 320 -14.11 -18.73 18.85
C VAL A 320 -14.13 -18.42 20.34
N TRP A 321 -13.91 -17.18 20.71
CA TRP A 321 -14.02 -16.77 22.11
C TRP A 321 -14.62 -15.37 22.26
N SER A 322 -15.27 -15.14 23.39
CA SER A 322 -15.79 -13.83 23.78
C SER A 322 -16.07 -13.77 25.29
N ALA A 323 -16.38 -12.59 25.79
CA ALA A 323 -17.03 -12.48 27.10
C ALA A 323 -18.40 -13.19 27.05
N GLU A 324 -18.87 -13.73 28.18
CA GLU A 324 -20.11 -14.52 28.24
C GLU A 324 -21.34 -13.76 27.67
N ARG A 325 -21.47 -12.47 27.95
CA ARG A 325 -22.53 -11.60 27.43
C ARG A 325 -22.58 -11.48 25.90
N ASP A 326 -21.47 -11.73 25.20
CA ASP A 326 -21.32 -11.50 23.77
C ASP A 326 -21.40 -12.81 22.95
N VAL A 327 -21.54 -13.97 23.61
CA VAL A 327 -21.52 -15.33 22.98
C VAL A 327 -22.54 -15.45 21.86
N ASP A 328 -23.78 -15.04 22.07
CA ASP A 328 -24.83 -15.17 21.06
C ASP A 328 -24.59 -14.27 19.84
N SER A 329 -24.16 -13.04 20.08
CA SER A 329 -23.80 -12.09 19.01
C SER A 329 -22.67 -12.63 18.14
N VAL A 330 -21.59 -13.12 18.78
CA VAL A 330 -20.43 -13.69 18.07
C VAL A 330 -20.82 -14.99 17.35
N SER A 331 -21.63 -15.84 17.96
CA SER A 331 -22.15 -17.06 17.31
C SER A 331 -22.95 -16.72 16.05
N GLY A 332 -23.76 -15.67 16.08
CA GLY A 332 -24.48 -15.17 14.91
C GLY A 332 -23.55 -14.72 13.75
N LEU A 333 -22.44 -14.03 14.08
CA LEU A 333 -21.44 -13.65 13.08
C LEU A 333 -20.79 -14.88 12.41
N VAL A 334 -20.42 -15.88 13.20
CA VAL A 334 -19.81 -17.12 12.67
C VAL A 334 -20.81 -17.90 11.83
N ALA A 335 -22.06 -18.06 12.31
CA ALA A 335 -23.10 -18.73 11.55
C ALA A 335 -23.36 -18.05 10.19
N GLY A 336 -23.40 -16.71 10.16
CA GLY A 336 -23.50 -15.95 8.92
C GLY A 336 -22.30 -16.11 7.97
N ALA A 337 -21.09 -16.29 8.52
CA ALA A 337 -19.88 -16.56 7.71
C ALA A 337 -19.92 -17.97 7.11
N LEU A 338 -20.29 -18.98 7.89
CA LEU A 338 -20.42 -20.38 7.45
C LEU A 338 -21.54 -20.53 6.40
N ALA A 339 -22.67 -19.84 6.60
CA ALA A 339 -23.77 -19.84 5.63
C ALA A 339 -23.34 -19.32 4.24
N ARG A 340 -22.44 -18.33 4.19
CA ARG A 340 -21.87 -17.85 2.91
C ARG A 340 -21.05 -18.90 2.18
N MET A 341 -20.52 -19.89 2.91
CA MET A 341 -19.79 -21.04 2.36
C MET A 341 -20.68 -22.25 2.14
N ASN A 342 -21.98 -22.16 2.41
CA ASN A 342 -22.91 -23.29 2.43
C ASN A 342 -22.46 -24.41 3.41
N VAL A 343 -21.78 -24.05 4.48
CA VAL A 343 -21.31 -24.97 5.54
C VAL A 343 -22.27 -24.90 6.70
N SER A 344 -22.62 -26.05 7.27
CA SER A 344 -23.51 -26.13 8.43
C SER A 344 -22.89 -25.47 9.66
N SER A 345 -23.64 -24.61 10.37
CA SER A 345 -23.18 -23.95 11.59
C SER A 345 -23.42 -24.78 12.84
N VAL A 346 -22.86 -26.00 12.89
CA VAL A 346 -23.02 -26.91 14.02
C VAL A 346 -21.97 -26.62 15.09
N ARG A 347 -22.44 -26.11 16.23
CA ARG A 347 -21.58 -25.88 17.40
C ARG A 347 -21.20 -27.24 18.04
N ASN A 348 -19.92 -27.38 18.35
CA ASN A 348 -19.42 -28.56 19.03
C ASN A 348 -19.98 -28.65 20.48
N THR A 349 -20.53 -29.80 20.88
CA THR A 349 -21.18 -30.01 22.19
C THR A 349 -20.54 -31.10 23.00
N PHE A 350 -19.49 -31.78 22.50
CA PHE A 350 -19.03 -33.00 23.14
C PHE A 350 -17.55 -33.04 23.50
N ASP A 351 -16.66 -32.60 22.64
CA ASP A 351 -15.20 -32.81 22.76
C ASP A 351 -14.38 -31.51 22.70
N MET A 352 -14.96 -30.42 23.14
CA MET A 352 -14.30 -29.11 23.14
C MET A 352 -12.90 -29.12 23.81
N PRO A 353 -12.64 -29.82 24.92
CA PRO A 353 -11.28 -29.89 25.48
C PRO A 353 -10.26 -30.52 24.53
N VAL A 354 -10.67 -31.52 23.75
CA VAL A 354 -9.82 -32.19 22.74
C VAL A 354 -9.43 -31.20 21.66
N ILE A 355 -10.41 -30.50 21.10
CA ILE A 355 -10.21 -29.47 20.08
C ILE A 355 -9.30 -28.36 20.61
N TRP A 356 -9.52 -27.90 21.84
CA TRP A 356 -8.72 -26.89 22.50
C TRP A 356 -7.24 -27.29 22.63
N TYR A 357 -6.96 -28.50 23.17
CA TYR A 357 -5.58 -28.95 23.34
C TYR A 357 -4.89 -29.23 22.01
N ALA A 358 -5.59 -29.78 21.03
CA ALA A 358 -5.03 -30.03 19.70
C ALA A 358 -4.65 -28.73 18.93
N GLY A 359 -5.26 -27.61 19.28
CA GLY A 359 -4.94 -26.31 18.69
C GLY A 359 -3.62 -25.70 19.16
N PHE A 360 -3.00 -26.21 20.22
CA PHE A 360 -1.66 -25.76 20.60
C PHE A 360 -0.63 -26.11 19.52
N PRO A 361 0.32 -25.21 19.22
CA PRO A 361 1.44 -25.52 18.32
C PRO A 361 2.16 -26.81 18.74
N GLY A 362 2.32 -27.75 17.82
CA GLY A 362 2.97 -29.04 18.08
C GLY A 362 2.10 -30.12 18.75
N ALA A 363 0.83 -29.83 19.02
CA ALA A 363 -0.09 -30.74 19.65
C ALA A 363 -1.14 -31.35 18.70
N SER A 364 -0.94 -31.22 17.40
CA SER A 364 -1.91 -31.62 16.36
C SER A 364 -2.33 -33.10 16.43
N CYS A 365 -1.50 -33.97 16.95
CA CYS A 365 -1.83 -35.39 17.15
C CYS A 365 -2.75 -35.67 18.35
N GLU A 366 -3.16 -34.63 19.10
CA GLU A 366 -4.22 -34.74 20.10
C GLU A 366 -5.63 -34.86 19.49
N ILE A 367 -5.82 -34.51 18.20
CA ILE A 367 -7.05 -34.80 17.47
C ILE A 367 -7.28 -36.31 17.46
N SER A 368 -8.45 -36.77 17.97
CA SER A 368 -8.77 -38.20 17.98
C SER A 368 -9.00 -38.71 16.54
N ARG A 369 -8.78 -40.02 16.38
CA ARG A 369 -9.07 -40.70 15.10
C ARG A 369 -10.51 -40.46 14.63
N ASP A 370 -11.46 -40.42 15.58
CA ASP A 370 -12.88 -40.31 15.28
C ASP A 370 -13.27 -38.90 14.77
N ASN A 371 -12.42 -37.90 15.06
CA ASN A 371 -12.57 -36.55 14.53
C ASN A 371 -11.93 -36.37 13.12
N LEU A 372 -11.24 -37.41 12.60
CA LEU A 372 -10.56 -37.34 11.31
C LEU A 372 -11.40 -37.99 10.21
N MET A 373 -12.04 -37.21 9.35
CA MET A 373 -12.72 -37.73 8.17
C MET A 373 -11.72 -38.12 7.07
N THR A 374 -12.10 -39.09 6.23
CA THR A 374 -11.31 -39.47 5.04
C THR A 374 -11.82 -38.69 3.83
N MET A 375 -10.94 -37.99 3.14
CA MET A 375 -11.32 -37.26 1.95
C MET A 375 -10.16 -37.07 0.95
N GLU A 376 -10.47 -36.58 -0.22
CA GLU A 376 -9.49 -36.23 -1.23
C GLU A 376 -8.74 -34.95 -0.82
N LEU A 377 -7.41 -34.89 -1.07
CA LEU A 377 -6.55 -33.80 -0.63
C LEU A 377 -6.98 -32.42 -1.16
N ARG A 378 -7.27 -32.30 -2.46
CA ARG A 378 -7.69 -31.02 -3.05
C ARG A 378 -8.99 -30.50 -2.43
N SER A 379 -9.93 -31.43 -2.20
CA SER A 379 -11.21 -31.11 -1.54
C SER A 379 -11.00 -30.60 -0.12
N SER A 380 -10.04 -31.17 0.62
CA SER A 380 -9.70 -30.71 1.98
C SER A 380 -9.13 -29.29 2.04
N LEU A 381 -8.62 -28.78 0.91
CA LEU A 381 -8.04 -27.45 0.82
C LEU A 381 -9.02 -26.33 0.44
N CYS A 382 -10.24 -26.68 0.00
CA CYS A 382 -11.25 -25.70 -0.43
C CYS A 382 -11.71 -24.75 0.69
N THR A 383 -11.66 -25.18 1.96
CA THR A 383 -11.94 -24.31 3.12
C THR A 383 -10.76 -23.45 3.53
N GLY A 384 -9.66 -23.52 2.78
CA GLY A 384 -8.41 -22.83 3.07
C GLY A 384 -8.48 -21.33 2.91
N ILE A 385 -7.89 -20.61 3.85
CA ILE A 385 -7.67 -19.16 3.75
C ILE A 385 -6.43 -18.94 2.90
N SER A 386 -6.58 -18.19 1.80
CA SER A 386 -5.50 -17.87 0.85
C SER A 386 -5.12 -16.40 0.84
N GLU A 387 -5.77 -15.59 1.68
CA GLU A 387 -5.61 -14.13 1.73
C GLU A 387 -5.54 -13.64 3.17
N THR A 388 -4.88 -12.51 3.36
CA THR A 388 -4.85 -11.78 4.64
C THR A 388 -5.38 -10.35 4.45
N PHE A 389 -5.41 -9.57 5.52
CA PHE A 389 -5.71 -8.13 5.41
C PHE A 389 -4.72 -7.43 4.50
N GLN A 390 -5.17 -6.35 3.87
CA GLN A 390 -4.30 -5.55 3.00
C GLN A 390 -3.06 -5.10 3.77
N ARG A 391 -1.90 -5.23 3.12
CA ARG A 391 -0.62 -4.87 3.72
C ARG A 391 -0.20 -3.50 3.24
N GLY A 392 0.42 -2.76 4.15
CA GLY A 392 1.16 -1.56 3.81
C GLY A 392 2.57 -1.88 3.30
N ILE A 393 3.25 -0.85 2.82
CA ILE A 393 4.67 -0.90 2.46
C ILE A 393 5.48 -0.52 3.71
N PRO A 394 6.36 -1.41 4.21
CA PRO A 394 7.19 -1.10 5.37
C PRO A 394 8.03 0.17 5.14
N GLY A 395 8.01 1.09 6.10
CA GLY A 395 8.68 2.38 5.96
C GLY A 395 7.92 3.41 5.12
N GLY A 396 6.74 3.08 4.63
CA GLY A 396 5.92 4.01 3.84
C GLY A 396 5.53 5.28 4.61
N ARG A 397 5.51 6.40 3.90
CA ARG A 397 5.27 7.74 4.46
C ARG A 397 3.81 8.12 4.49
N ILE A 398 3.02 7.66 3.52
CA ILE A 398 1.63 8.04 3.34
C ILE A 398 0.77 7.10 4.16
N LYS A 399 -0.07 7.65 5.05
CA LYS A 399 -0.99 6.87 5.86
C LYS A 399 -2.42 7.01 5.35
N LEU A 400 -2.99 5.87 5.01
CA LEU A 400 -4.38 5.75 4.58
C LEU A 400 -5.07 4.61 5.35
N ARG A 401 -6.38 4.73 5.52
CA ARG A 401 -7.16 3.73 6.25
C ARG A 401 -7.39 2.47 5.40
N ASP A 402 -7.16 1.32 6.00
CA ASP A 402 -7.59 0.02 5.46
C ASP A 402 -9.12 -0.09 5.47
N ARG A 403 -9.72 -0.52 4.36
CA ARG A 403 -11.19 -0.63 4.20
C ARG A 403 -11.85 -1.63 5.16
N LEU A 404 -11.14 -2.70 5.53
CA LEU A 404 -11.67 -3.77 6.39
C LEU A 404 -11.39 -3.53 7.86
N ARG A 405 -10.13 -3.22 8.21
CA ARG A 405 -9.71 -3.04 9.60
C ARG A 405 -10.02 -1.68 10.18
N GLY A 406 -10.23 -0.67 9.32
CA GLY A 406 -10.55 0.68 9.76
C GLY A 406 -9.41 1.43 10.44
N ILE A 407 -8.16 1.01 10.26
CA ILE A 407 -6.94 1.60 10.82
C ILE A 407 -6.01 2.10 9.72
N PRO A 408 -5.12 3.07 10.03
CA PRO A 408 -4.11 3.51 9.09
C PRO A 408 -3.10 2.40 8.76
N ILE A 409 -2.81 2.25 7.47
CA ILE A 409 -1.67 1.48 6.97
C ILE A 409 -0.79 2.40 6.14
N ALA A 410 0.50 2.11 6.13
CA ALA A 410 1.49 2.91 5.42
C ALA A 410 1.57 2.49 3.95
N VAL A 411 1.53 3.46 3.05
CA VAL A 411 1.78 3.31 1.62
C VAL A 411 2.95 4.23 1.26
N ASP A 412 3.69 3.91 0.23
CA ASP A 412 4.78 4.74 -0.27
C ASP A 412 4.78 4.76 -1.80
N MET A 413 5.33 5.82 -2.37
CA MET A 413 5.52 5.97 -3.81
C MET A 413 6.97 6.35 -4.16
N GLN A 414 7.87 6.26 -3.19
CA GLN A 414 9.26 6.64 -3.31
C GLN A 414 10.19 5.49 -2.89
N ASP A 415 11.24 5.75 -2.09
CA ASP A 415 12.30 4.80 -1.78
C ASP A 415 11.83 3.52 -1.07
N ALA A 416 10.82 3.59 -0.21
CA ALA A 416 10.26 2.39 0.41
C ALA A 416 9.53 1.51 -0.61
N ALA A 417 8.81 2.12 -1.56
CA ALA A 417 8.18 1.40 -2.67
C ALA A 417 9.23 0.84 -3.66
N GLU A 418 10.31 1.59 -3.92
CA GLU A 418 11.43 1.12 -4.75
C GLU A 418 12.15 -0.08 -4.11
N LYS A 419 12.46 0.00 -2.81
CA LYS A 419 13.04 -1.12 -2.05
C LYS A 419 12.15 -2.36 -2.03
N ALA A 420 10.84 -2.16 -2.03
CA ALA A 420 9.87 -3.23 -2.16
C ALA A 420 9.71 -3.74 -3.62
N GLY A 421 10.41 -3.12 -4.57
CA GLY A 421 10.37 -3.47 -5.99
C GLY A 421 9.06 -3.09 -6.69
N CYS A 422 8.28 -2.18 -6.09
CA CYS A 422 6.96 -1.77 -6.62
C CYS A 422 7.05 -0.63 -7.64
N VAL A 423 8.07 0.23 -7.58
CA VAL A 423 8.26 1.36 -8.50
C VAL A 423 9.70 1.45 -8.98
N THR A 424 9.91 2.07 -10.13
CA THR A 424 11.22 2.38 -10.70
C THR A 424 11.48 3.88 -10.77
N ASN A 425 10.43 4.70 -10.73
CA ASN A 425 10.48 6.16 -10.62
C ASN A 425 9.49 6.63 -9.54
N TYR A 426 9.64 7.88 -9.10
CA TYR A 426 8.84 8.44 -7.99
C TYR A 426 7.69 9.35 -8.47
N ASN A 427 7.51 9.47 -9.78
CA ASN A 427 6.48 10.31 -10.33
C ASN A 427 5.10 9.68 -10.17
N ALA A 428 4.10 10.53 -9.98
CA ALA A 428 2.73 10.10 -9.79
C ALA A 428 1.74 10.89 -10.65
N PHE A 429 0.69 10.19 -11.02
CA PHE A 429 -0.47 10.75 -11.69
C PHE A 429 -1.70 10.58 -10.82
N ILE A 430 -2.39 11.69 -10.49
CA ILE A 430 -3.59 11.71 -9.65
C ILE A 430 -4.76 12.21 -10.48
N MET A 431 -5.83 11.42 -10.53
CA MET A 431 -7.06 11.82 -11.20
C MET A 431 -8.28 11.70 -10.30
N GLY A 432 -9.12 12.71 -10.36
CA GLY A 432 -10.40 12.71 -9.68
C GLY A 432 -11.30 13.83 -10.16
N PRO A 433 -12.54 13.53 -10.58
CA PRO A 433 -13.48 14.54 -11.05
C PRO A 433 -13.84 15.54 -9.94
N SER A 434 -14.45 16.66 -10.34
CA SER A 434 -14.94 17.65 -9.37
C SER A 434 -15.86 17.01 -8.34
N GLY A 435 -15.68 17.34 -7.05
CA GLY A 435 -16.44 16.78 -5.95
C GLY A 435 -16.00 15.36 -5.50
N SER A 436 -15.03 14.72 -6.14
CA SER A 436 -14.50 13.41 -5.72
C SER A 436 -13.69 13.44 -4.42
N GLY A 437 -13.34 14.63 -3.93
CA GLY A 437 -12.45 14.81 -2.78
C GLY A 437 -10.97 14.91 -3.15
N LYS A 438 -10.64 15.23 -4.40
CA LYS A 438 -9.29 15.35 -4.94
C LYS A 438 -8.41 16.26 -4.06
N SER A 439 -8.77 17.54 -3.90
CA SER A 439 -8.00 18.49 -3.10
C SER A 439 -7.89 18.08 -1.63
N PHE A 440 -8.90 17.39 -1.09
CA PHE A 440 -8.87 16.86 0.26
C PHE A 440 -7.85 15.71 0.40
N PHE A 441 -7.80 14.81 -0.58
CA PHE A 441 -6.80 13.74 -0.62
C PHE A 441 -5.39 14.30 -0.85
N THR A 442 -5.21 15.25 -1.77
CA THR A 442 -3.89 15.83 -2.04
C THR A 442 -3.35 16.59 -0.82
N ASN A 443 -4.20 17.29 -0.04
CA ASN A 443 -3.81 17.84 1.26
C ASN A 443 -3.34 16.75 2.24
N THR A 444 -4.02 15.62 2.31
CA THR A 444 -3.59 14.47 3.13
C THR A 444 -2.22 13.95 2.66
N LEU A 445 -2.02 13.79 1.37
CA LEU A 445 -0.76 13.35 0.77
C LEU A 445 0.37 14.32 1.14
N VAL A 446 0.17 15.60 0.86
CA VAL A 446 1.13 16.69 1.11
C VAL A 446 1.52 16.77 2.59
N ARG A 447 0.56 16.72 3.51
CA ARG A 447 0.83 16.73 4.94
C ARG A 447 1.67 15.50 5.36
N ASN A 448 1.38 14.31 4.83
CA ASN A 448 2.16 13.12 5.14
C ASN A 448 3.62 13.23 4.64
N LEU A 449 3.83 13.78 3.43
CA LEU A 449 5.17 13.97 2.86
C LEU A 449 5.95 15.03 3.65
N TYR A 450 5.31 16.16 3.98
CA TYR A 450 5.92 17.20 4.82
C TYR A 450 6.31 16.67 6.23
N ASP A 451 5.42 15.89 6.87
CA ASP A 451 5.68 15.25 8.17
C ASP A 451 6.83 14.23 8.11
N ALA A 452 7.04 13.62 6.95
CA ALA A 452 8.17 12.73 6.69
C ALA A 452 9.51 13.47 6.50
N GLY A 453 9.50 14.80 6.48
CA GLY A 453 10.68 15.64 6.31
C GLY A 453 10.96 16.06 4.87
N GLU A 454 10.05 15.82 3.94
CA GLU A 454 10.23 16.17 2.54
C GLU A 454 10.03 17.66 2.27
N THR A 455 10.61 18.12 1.18
CA THR A 455 10.35 19.43 0.63
C THR A 455 9.21 19.37 -0.37
N VAL A 456 8.22 20.21 -0.20
CA VAL A 456 7.00 20.22 -1.01
C VAL A 456 6.82 21.57 -1.70
N PHE A 457 6.73 21.54 -3.03
CA PHE A 457 6.36 22.67 -3.88
C PHE A 457 5.02 22.35 -4.56
N ILE A 458 4.09 23.29 -4.48
CA ILE A 458 2.76 23.12 -5.08
C ILE A 458 2.47 24.29 -5.99
N ILE A 459 2.04 23.99 -7.21
CA ILE A 459 1.43 24.95 -8.13
C ILE A 459 -0.06 24.61 -8.15
N ASP A 460 -0.88 25.52 -7.63
CA ASP A 460 -2.32 25.35 -7.48
C ASP A 460 -3.10 26.37 -8.28
N ILE A 461 -4.27 25.96 -8.80
CA ILE A 461 -5.29 26.83 -9.37
C ILE A 461 -6.61 26.47 -8.70
N GLY A 462 -6.98 27.17 -7.63
CA GLY A 462 -8.24 26.86 -6.92
C GLY A 462 -8.19 27.07 -5.42
N ASP A 463 -7.09 27.59 -4.91
CA ASP A 463 -6.97 28.04 -3.51
C ASP A 463 -7.19 26.93 -2.48
N SER A 464 -6.71 25.73 -2.80
CA SER A 464 -7.03 24.50 -2.06
C SER A 464 -6.15 24.24 -0.84
N TYR A 465 -4.99 24.89 -0.69
CA TYR A 465 -3.98 24.54 0.31
C TYR A 465 -3.71 25.61 1.36
N GLU A 466 -4.40 26.75 1.33
CA GLU A 466 -4.16 27.89 2.22
C GLU A 466 -4.28 27.53 3.71
N GLY A 467 -5.29 26.72 4.06
CA GLY A 467 -5.52 26.30 5.43
C GLY A 467 -4.40 25.40 5.97
N LEU A 468 -3.95 24.41 5.20
CA LEU A 468 -2.80 23.57 5.56
C LEU A 468 -1.54 24.41 5.69
N CYS A 469 -1.30 25.31 4.72
CA CYS A 469 -0.13 26.17 4.69
C CYS A 469 -0.06 27.09 5.92
N SER A 470 -1.19 27.70 6.33
CA SER A 470 -1.27 28.55 7.50
C SER A 470 -0.92 27.83 8.80
N VAL A 471 -1.36 26.56 8.94
CA VAL A 471 -1.01 25.73 10.11
C VAL A 471 0.49 25.39 10.14
N ILE A 472 1.06 25.07 8.97
CA ILE A 472 2.51 24.78 8.87
C ILE A 472 3.33 26.04 9.18
N ASN A 473 2.89 27.19 8.68
CA ASN A 473 3.54 28.48 8.96
C ASN A 473 3.52 28.82 10.44
N ASP A 474 2.35 28.69 11.09
CA ASP A 474 2.20 28.94 12.52
C ASP A 474 3.10 28.00 13.35
N GLN A 475 3.07 26.70 13.07
CA GLN A 475 3.87 25.71 13.79
C GLN A 475 5.38 25.90 13.61
N SER A 476 5.83 26.38 12.45
CA SER A 476 7.25 26.63 12.18
C SER A 476 7.75 27.99 12.68
N GLY A 477 6.87 28.81 13.24
CA GLY A 477 7.19 30.19 13.63
C GLY A 477 7.53 31.08 12.42
N GLY A 478 6.84 30.88 11.28
CA GLY A 478 7.02 31.68 10.07
C GLY A 478 8.15 31.23 9.14
N LYS A 479 8.89 30.16 9.50
CA LYS A 479 10.05 29.71 8.71
C LYS A 479 9.67 28.84 7.52
N GLU A 480 8.55 28.15 7.59
CA GLU A 480 8.04 27.27 6.57
C GLU A 480 6.55 27.55 6.34
N GLY A 481 5.98 27.02 5.26
CA GLY A 481 4.57 27.29 4.96
C GLY A 481 4.38 28.65 4.31
N HIS A 482 5.00 28.83 3.14
CA HIS A 482 4.86 30.07 2.38
C HIS A 482 3.79 29.89 1.31
N TYR A 483 2.78 30.79 1.38
CA TYR A 483 1.66 30.80 0.43
C TYR A 483 1.75 32.06 -0.43
N TYR A 484 2.13 31.89 -1.68
CA TYR A 484 2.28 32.99 -2.61
C TYR A 484 1.05 33.10 -3.50
N ARG A 485 0.24 34.13 -3.23
CA ARG A 485 -0.90 34.48 -4.06
C ARG A 485 -0.51 35.64 -4.96
N TRP A 486 -0.86 35.56 -6.23
CA TRP A 486 -0.66 36.65 -7.14
C TRP A 486 -1.72 37.71 -6.93
N ASP A 487 -1.35 38.83 -6.31
CA ASP A 487 -2.18 40.00 -6.16
C ASP A 487 -1.38 41.26 -6.47
N SER A 488 -2.03 42.42 -6.52
CA SER A 488 -1.38 43.70 -6.79
C SER A 488 -0.40 44.16 -5.72
N VAL A 489 -0.37 43.47 -4.56
CA VAL A 489 0.43 43.85 -3.38
C VAL A 489 1.67 42.97 -3.25
N SER A 490 1.57 41.68 -3.55
CA SER A 490 2.68 40.73 -3.42
C SER A 490 3.45 40.57 -4.72
N LYS A 491 4.64 41.13 -4.80
CA LYS A 491 5.54 41.03 -5.95
C LYS A 491 6.55 39.92 -5.72
N LEU A 492 6.35 38.77 -6.38
CA LEU A 492 7.28 37.64 -6.36
C LEU A 492 8.46 37.91 -7.28
N SER A 493 9.68 37.80 -6.79
CA SER A 493 10.90 37.86 -7.58
C SER A 493 11.68 36.53 -7.51
N PHE A 494 12.24 36.11 -8.63
CA PHE A 494 12.97 34.86 -8.78
C PHE A 494 14.44 35.10 -9.15
N ASP A 495 15.34 34.21 -8.67
CA ASP A 495 16.75 34.21 -9.05
C ASP A 495 16.94 33.48 -10.40
N ALA A 496 17.05 34.23 -11.46
CA ALA A 496 17.23 33.70 -12.81
C ALA A 496 18.68 33.26 -13.10
N PHE A 497 19.63 33.78 -12.35
CA PHE A 497 21.08 33.63 -12.59
C PHE A 497 21.79 32.85 -11.49
N TRP A 498 21.06 32.02 -10.76
CA TRP A 498 21.51 31.28 -9.59
C TRP A 498 22.74 30.39 -9.86
N ASP A 499 22.99 29.95 -11.08
CA ASP A 499 24.08 29.09 -11.52
C ASP A 499 25.00 29.74 -12.56
N ILE A 500 24.96 31.07 -12.67
CA ILE A 500 25.72 31.80 -13.70
C ILE A 500 27.21 31.43 -13.77
N ASP A 501 27.81 31.09 -12.62
CA ASP A 501 29.20 30.66 -12.53
C ASP A 501 29.45 29.32 -13.26
N THR A 502 28.41 28.54 -13.54
CA THR A 502 28.47 27.26 -14.25
C THR A 502 28.22 27.40 -15.76
N TRP A 503 27.85 28.59 -16.26
CA TRP A 503 27.51 28.82 -17.66
C TRP A 503 28.70 28.68 -18.59
N ILE A 504 29.88 28.94 -18.07
CA ILE A 504 31.15 28.75 -18.78
C ILE A 504 32.05 27.79 -18.03
N ASP A 505 32.75 26.91 -18.76
CA ASP A 505 33.71 25.99 -18.21
C ASP A 505 35.09 26.67 -17.95
N GLU A 506 36.07 25.90 -17.44
CA GLU A 506 37.44 26.39 -17.21
C GLU A 506 38.14 26.85 -18.50
N LYS A 507 37.70 26.37 -19.65
CA LYS A 507 38.20 26.75 -20.97
C LYS A 507 37.42 27.90 -21.60
N ASN A 508 36.55 28.53 -20.83
CA ASN A 508 35.64 29.58 -21.30
C ASN A 508 34.67 29.16 -22.44
N VAL A 509 34.34 27.85 -22.52
CA VAL A 509 33.33 27.34 -23.44
C VAL A 509 31.98 27.29 -22.76
N LEU A 510 30.92 27.62 -23.49
CA LEU A 510 29.56 27.64 -22.98
C LEU A 510 29.12 26.23 -22.58
N ASN A 511 28.67 26.09 -21.36
CA ASN A 511 28.09 24.87 -20.85
C ASN A 511 26.59 24.81 -21.16
N LYS A 512 26.24 24.18 -22.29
CA LYS A 512 24.84 24.00 -22.72
C LYS A 512 24.00 23.12 -21.79
N GLN A 513 24.60 22.52 -20.77
CA GLN A 513 23.89 21.72 -19.78
C GLN A 513 23.47 22.53 -18.53
N SER A 514 23.85 23.83 -18.46
CA SER A 514 23.37 24.69 -17.37
C SER A 514 21.87 24.97 -17.52
N GLU A 515 21.14 24.81 -16.43
CA GLU A 515 19.68 25.00 -16.42
C GLU A 515 19.28 26.47 -16.35
N GLY A 516 20.02 27.30 -15.62
CA GLY A 516 19.80 28.74 -15.59
C GLY A 516 20.05 29.36 -16.97
N LEU A 517 21.06 28.87 -17.72
CA LEU A 517 21.25 29.27 -19.13
C LEU A 517 20.04 28.86 -19.98
N GLY A 518 19.58 27.60 -19.88
CA GLY A 518 18.42 27.10 -20.58
C GLY A 518 17.14 27.88 -20.22
N PHE A 519 17.01 28.24 -18.93
CA PHE A 519 15.90 29.08 -18.46
C PHE A 519 15.89 30.46 -19.14
N ILE A 520 17.01 31.20 -19.10
CA ILE A 520 17.09 32.55 -19.70
C ILE A 520 16.88 32.47 -21.20
N THR A 521 17.43 31.48 -21.89
CA THR A 521 17.19 31.29 -23.34
C THR A 521 15.70 31.05 -23.61
N SER A 522 15.05 30.21 -22.86
CA SER A 522 13.60 29.93 -23.02
C SER A 522 12.73 31.13 -22.65
N PHE A 523 13.12 31.88 -21.62
CA PHE A 523 12.44 33.11 -21.21
C PHE A 523 12.47 34.17 -22.35
N ILE A 524 13.65 34.39 -22.93
CA ILE A 524 13.83 35.32 -24.05
C ILE A 524 13.04 34.83 -25.29
N GLN A 525 13.14 33.55 -25.60
CA GLN A 525 12.42 32.92 -26.71
C GLN A 525 10.92 33.11 -26.59
N THR A 526 10.34 32.86 -25.42
CA THR A 526 8.90 32.99 -25.16
C THR A 526 8.39 34.40 -25.41
N LEU A 527 9.20 35.40 -25.12
CA LEU A 527 8.82 36.82 -25.31
C LEU A 527 9.09 37.37 -26.70
N TRP A 528 10.17 36.97 -27.33
CA TRP A 528 10.59 37.55 -28.59
C TRP A 528 10.03 36.80 -29.81
N MET A 529 10.10 35.47 -29.83
CA MET A 529 9.64 34.63 -30.94
C MET A 529 8.86 33.40 -30.47
N PRO A 530 7.61 33.58 -30.01
CA PRO A 530 6.89 32.50 -29.35
C PRO A 530 6.41 31.35 -30.26
N HIS A 531 6.17 31.63 -31.59
CA HIS A 531 5.55 30.63 -32.47
C HIS A 531 6.34 30.29 -33.73
N ASP A 532 7.02 31.26 -34.38
CA ASP A 532 7.75 31.06 -35.63
C ASP A 532 8.95 31.99 -35.70
N GLY A 533 10.05 31.54 -36.31
CA GLY A 533 11.23 32.38 -36.53
C GLY A 533 12.41 32.05 -35.62
N TRP A 534 12.23 31.30 -34.57
CA TRP A 534 13.36 30.84 -33.74
C TRP A 534 14.12 29.71 -34.43
N ASN A 535 15.30 30.01 -34.94
CA ASN A 535 16.13 29.09 -35.69
C ASN A 535 17.47 28.80 -34.94
N SER A 536 18.20 27.80 -35.43
CA SER A 536 19.50 27.41 -34.85
C SER A 536 20.53 28.52 -34.87
N GLY A 537 20.42 29.46 -35.84
CA GLY A 537 21.28 30.60 -35.92
C GLY A 537 21.05 31.60 -34.77
N ASN A 538 19.78 31.93 -34.49
CA ASN A 538 19.39 32.78 -33.36
C ASN A 538 19.85 32.22 -32.04
N CYS A 539 19.66 30.87 -31.84
CA CYS A 539 20.17 30.18 -30.64
C CYS A 539 21.68 30.35 -30.48
N THR A 540 22.45 30.12 -31.54
CA THR A 540 23.92 30.19 -31.49
C THR A 540 24.41 31.57 -31.15
N VAL A 541 23.79 32.61 -31.72
CA VAL A 541 24.17 33.99 -31.45
C VAL A 541 23.82 34.39 -30.02
N LEU A 542 22.60 34.06 -29.55
CA LEU A 542 22.19 34.31 -28.17
C LEU A 542 23.09 33.58 -27.17
N ASP A 543 23.40 32.30 -27.42
CA ASP A 543 24.32 31.50 -26.60
C ASP A 543 25.69 32.17 -26.45
N SER A 544 26.19 32.77 -27.55
CA SER A 544 27.49 33.48 -27.51
C SER A 544 27.41 34.76 -26.67
N MET A 545 26.30 35.51 -26.77
CA MET A 545 26.08 36.73 -25.97
C MET A 545 25.92 36.40 -24.48
N LEU A 546 25.22 35.33 -24.16
CA LEU A 546 25.09 34.86 -22.76
C LEU A 546 26.40 34.37 -22.18
N ALA A 547 27.24 33.71 -22.99
CA ALA A 547 28.61 33.36 -22.59
C ALA A 547 29.49 34.58 -22.31
N ASP A 548 29.37 35.62 -23.12
CA ASP A 548 30.10 36.90 -22.92
C ASP A 548 29.62 37.59 -21.64
N PHE A 549 28.33 37.60 -21.39
CA PHE A 549 27.76 38.13 -20.15
C PHE A 549 28.30 37.35 -18.94
N ALA A 550 28.28 36.02 -18.96
CA ALA A 550 28.82 35.19 -17.86
C ALA A 550 30.29 35.49 -17.61
N ARG A 551 31.12 35.67 -18.68
CA ARG A 551 32.54 36.10 -18.56
C ARG A 551 32.65 37.45 -17.86
N SER A 552 31.81 38.43 -18.20
CA SER A 552 31.81 39.75 -17.59
C SER A 552 31.41 39.76 -16.12
N ARG A 553 30.75 38.71 -15.66
CA ARG A 553 30.32 38.53 -14.26
C ARG A 553 31.32 37.76 -13.41
N LYS A 554 32.31 37.12 -14.02
CA LYS A 554 33.29 36.29 -13.30
C LYS A 554 34.02 37.11 -12.23
N GLY A 555 33.98 36.63 -10.99
CA GLY A 555 34.59 37.30 -9.83
C GLY A 555 33.79 38.47 -9.22
N LYS A 556 32.59 38.77 -9.71
CA LYS A 556 31.71 39.76 -9.08
C LYS A 556 30.86 39.04 -8.00
N THR A 557 30.80 39.62 -6.81
CA THR A 557 30.05 39.06 -5.67
C THR A 557 28.56 39.45 -5.69
N GLU A 558 28.21 40.46 -6.43
CA GLU A 558 26.86 40.97 -6.57
C GLU A 558 26.02 40.03 -7.47
N ARG A 559 24.84 39.69 -7.02
CA ARG A 559 23.92 38.81 -7.76
C ARG A 559 23.51 39.45 -9.09
N ALA A 560 23.60 38.69 -10.17
CA ALA A 560 23.15 39.14 -11.50
C ALA A 560 21.62 39.19 -11.56
N ILE A 561 21.08 40.16 -12.27
CA ILE A 561 19.66 40.37 -12.55
C ILE A 561 19.44 40.58 -14.05
N LEU A 562 18.18 40.52 -14.51
CA LEU A 562 17.86 40.66 -15.95
C LEU A 562 18.28 42.03 -16.49
N ASN A 563 18.16 43.09 -15.70
CA ASN A 563 18.64 44.44 -16.08
C ASN A 563 20.15 44.48 -16.33
N ASP A 564 20.96 43.71 -15.56
CA ASP A 564 22.41 43.61 -15.79
C ASP A 564 22.72 42.99 -17.16
N LEU A 565 21.99 41.92 -17.52
CA LEU A 565 22.11 41.27 -18.83
C LEU A 565 21.73 42.26 -19.95
N CYS A 566 20.56 42.92 -19.85
CA CYS A 566 20.11 43.85 -20.88
C CYS A 566 21.01 45.10 -20.96
N GLY A 567 21.53 45.59 -19.83
CA GLY A 567 22.54 46.65 -19.75
C GLY A 567 23.82 46.26 -20.50
N PHE A 568 24.35 45.05 -20.22
CA PHE A 568 25.53 44.51 -20.90
C PHE A 568 25.30 44.38 -22.43
N LEU A 569 24.16 43.88 -22.84
CA LEU A 569 23.81 43.74 -24.25
C LEU A 569 23.74 45.11 -24.96
N ARG A 570 23.23 46.13 -24.28
CA ARG A 570 23.14 47.52 -24.82
C ARG A 570 24.54 48.21 -24.88
N SER A 571 25.37 48.05 -23.85
CA SER A 571 26.65 48.76 -23.75
C SER A 571 27.80 48.09 -24.47
N GLU A 572 27.87 46.79 -24.45
CA GLU A 572 29.02 46.03 -24.95
C GLU A 572 28.75 45.35 -26.30
N ILE A 573 27.55 44.69 -26.44
CA ILE A 573 27.28 43.84 -27.61
C ILE A 573 26.69 44.70 -28.79
N PHE A 574 25.75 45.61 -28.50
CA PHE A 574 25.09 46.39 -29.54
C PHE A 574 26.08 47.22 -30.39
N PRO A 575 27.07 47.96 -29.82
CA PRO A 575 28.06 48.69 -30.63
C PRO A 575 28.93 47.76 -31.52
N GLN A 576 29.20 46.53 -31.03
CA GLN A 576 29.97 45.57 -31.84
C GLN A 576 29.14 45.03 -33.01
N LEU A 577 27.83 44.84 -32.85
CA LEU A 577 26.95 44.47 -33.96
C LEU A 577 26.80 45.63 -34.99
N GLU A 578 26.66 46.88 -34.55
CA GLU A 578 26.60 48.03 -35.42
C GLU A 578 27.89 48.18 -36.24
N SER A 579 29.05 47.96 -35.64
CA SER A 579 30.35 48.05 -36.32
C SER A 579 30.73 46.77 -37.10
N ASN A 580 29.83 45.78 -37.18
CA ASN A 580 30.07 44.46 -37.75
C ASN A 580 31.35 43.79 -37.20
N SER A 581 31.65 44.00 -35.91
CA SER A 581 32.84 43.45 -35.24
C SER A 581 32.52 42.31 -34.29
N TYR A 582 31.25 42.02 -33.99
CA TYR A 582 30.86 40.95 -33.08
C TYR A 582 31.11 39.58 -33.71
N MET A 583 31.72 38.72 -32.94
CA MET A 583 32.09 37.35 -33.33
C MET A 583 31.29 36.33 -32.51
N SER A 584 30.51 35.46 -33.18
CA SER A 584 29.97 34.26 -32.61
C SER A 584 30.73 33.03 -33.09
N GLY A 585 31.63 32.48 -32.27
CA GLY A 585 32.57 31.48 -32.69
C GLY A 585 33.53 31.99 -33.75
N SER A 586 33.52 31.41 -34.95
CA SER A 586 34.35 31.83 -36.09
C SER A 586 33.60 32.75 -37.07
N SER A 587 32.32 33.04 -36.83
CA SER A 587 31.47 33.82 -37.75
C SER A 587 31.26 35.26 -37.25
N LYS A 588 31.37 36.23 -38.12
CA LYS A 588 30.96 37.61 -37.87
C LYS A 588 29.45 37.70 -37.98
N ILE A 589 28.82 38.30 -36.99
CA ILE A 589 27.37 38.48 -36.94
C ILE A 589 27.06 39.94 -37.22
N LYS A 590 26.13 40.19 -38.15
CA LYS A 590 25.65 41.52 -38.48
C LYS A 590 24.34 41.79 -37.75
N LEU A 591 24.06 43.10 -37.53
CA LEU A 591 22.82 43.55 -36.92
C LEU A 591 21.56 43.08 -37.69
N GLU A 592 21.68 42.94 -39.02
CA GLU A 592 20.63 42.41 -39.90
C GLU A 592 20.34 40.92 -39.69
N GLU A 593 21.33 40.14 -39.20
CA GLU A 593 21.22 38.70 -38.97
C GLU A 593 20.65 38.37 -37.58
N PHE A 594 20.80 39.30 -36.61
CA PHE A 594 20.27 39.16 -35.25
C PHE A 594 19.73 40.51 -34.77
N ASN A 595 18.42 40.68 -34.73
CA ASN A 595 17.78 41.93 -34.35
C ASN A 595 17.75 42.15 -32.84
N LEU A 596 18.88 42.54 -32.25
CA LEU A 596 19.03 42.74 -30.79
C LEU A 596 18.06 43.84 -30.28
N ASN A 597 17.78 44.89 -31.07
CA ASN A 597 16.86 45.95 -30.68
C ASN A 597 15.43 45.45 -30.54
N ASP A 598 14.97 44.55 -31.40
CA ASP A 598 13.66 43.99 -31.37
C ASP A 598 13.52 43.03 -30.18
N MET A 599 14.54 42.23 -29.91
CA MET A 599 14.62 41.39 -28.71
C MET A 599 14.52 42.25 -27.43
N LEU A 600 15.31 43.30 -27.29
CA LEU A 600 15.27 44.17 -26.10
C LEU A 600 13.93 44.93 -25.96
N LYS A 601 13.24 45.26 -27.06
CA LYS A 601 11.87 45.83 -27.03
C LYS A 601 10.88 44.81 -26.51
N SER A 602 10.99 43.54 -26.92
CA SER A 602 10.12 42.48 -26.47
C SER A 602 10.28 42.20 -24.95
N LEU A 603 11.50 42.40 -24.42
CA LEU A 603 11.78 42.34 -22.98
C LEU A 603 11.33 43.58 -22.20
N GLY A 604 10.92 44.67 -22.86
CA GLY A 604 10.67 45.98 -22.26
C GLY A 604 9.69 45.99 -21.07
N SER A 605 8.70 45.07 -21.03
CA SER A 605 7.78 44.95 -19.89
C SER A 605 8.42 44.30 -18.64
N TYR A 606 9.58 43.68 -18.79
CA TYR A 606 10.26 42.90 -17.75
C TYR A 606 11.59 43.51 -17.29
N ILE A 607 11.99 44.61 -17.85
CA ILE A 607 13.23 45.33 -17.55
C ILE A 607 12.95 46.77 -17.16
N ASP A 608 13.91 47.44 -16.59
CA ASP A 608 13.89 48.86 -16.23
C ASP A 608 12.65 49.19 -15.35
N ASP A 609 11.78 50.11 -15.78
CA ASP A 609 10.54 50.49 -15.12
C ASP A 609 9.30 49.74 -15.64
N GLY A 610 9.50 48.63 -16.33
CA GLY A 610 8.41 47.85 -16.90
C GLY A 610 7.48 47.24 -15.83
N PRO A 611 6.20 47.02 -16.14
CA PRO A 611 5.20 46.58 -15.15
C PRO A 611 5.53 45.23 -14.50
N TYR A 612 6.31 44.41 -15.15
CA TYR A 612 6.73 43.06 -14.66
C TYR A 612 8.23 42.99 -14.35
N ALA A 613 8.93 44.13 -14.26
CA ALA A 613 10.37 44.17 -14.00
C ALA A 613 10.73 43.50 -12.66
N PHE A 614 9.86 43.58 -11.67
CA PHE A 614 10.06 42.95 -10.37
C PHE A 614 10.31 41.42 -10.43
N LEU A 615 9.89 40.75 -11.50
CA LEU A 615 9.93 39.29 -11.61
C LEU A 615 11.36 38.73 -11.56
N LEU A 616 12.33 39.39 -12.19
CA LEU A 616 13.72 38.93 -12.34
C LEU A 616 14.79 40.02 -12.04
N ASN A 617 14.40 41.13 -11.39
CA ASN A 617 15.31 42.23 -11.14
C ASN A 617 15.46 42.59 -9.66
N ASP A 618 15.07 41.71 -8.75
CA ASP A 618 15.37 41.88 -7.33
C ASP A 618 16.69 41.18 -6.97
N ARG A 619 17.64 41.91 -6.40
CA ARG A 619 18.89 41.33 -5.91
C ARG A 619 18.73 40.49 -4.64
N ASN A 620 17.59 40.62 -3.97
CA ASN A 620 17.20 39.83 -2.80
C ASN A 620 15.88 39.08 -3.07
N PRO A 621 15.86 38.18 -4.06
CA PRO A 621 14.64 37.43 -4.39
C PRO A 621 14.18 36.58 -3.22
N VAL A 622 12.94 36.13 -3.27
CA VAL A 622 12.37 35.25 -2.24
C VAL A 622 13.23 34.01 -2.10
N ASP A 623 13.59 33.70 -0.86
CA ASP A 623 14.40 32.52 -0.54
C ASP A 623 13.56 31.23 -0.59
N LEU A 624 13.34 30.74 -1.81
CA LEU A 624 12.63 29.49 -2.03
C LEU A 624 13.48 28.26 -1.72
N ILE A 625 14.78 28.43 -1.54
CA ILE A 625 15.71 27.33 -1.34
C ILE A 625 15.64 26.77 0.07
N ASN A 626 15.51 27.64 1.07
CA ASN A 626 15.49 27.24 2.48
C ASN A 626 14.09 26.81 2.97
N SER A 627 13.01 27.14 2.26
CA SER A 627 11.66 26.70 2.61
C SER A 627 11.42 25.25 2.22
N ARG A 628 10.84 24.44 3.14
CA ARG A 628 10.41 23.06 2.85
C ARG A 628 8.97 22.97 2.37
N PHE A 629 8.17 24.02 2.55
CA PHE A 629 6.77 24.00 2.16
C PHE A 629 6.40 25.32 1.47
N THR A 630 6.15 25.24 0.17
CA THR A 630 5.90 26.42 -0.66
C THR A 630 4.75 26.16 -1.62
N ILE A 631 3.81 27.09 -1.68
CA ILE A 631 2.62 27.03 -2.53
C ILE A 631 2.55 28.30 -3.39
N PHE A 632 2.29 28.09 -4.67
CA PHE A 632 2.05 29.14 -5.65
C PHE A 632 0.60 29.04 -6.14
N GLU A 633 -0.25 29.99 -5.72
CA GLU A 633 -1.64 30.10 -6.14
C GLU A 633 -1.74 30.95 -7.40
N MET A 634 -2.17 30.34 -8.49
CA MET A 634 -2.09 30.92 -9.84
C MET A 634 -3.45 31.34 -10.44
N GLN A 635 -4.56 31.21 -9.72
CA GLN A 635 -5.90 31.45 -10.27
C GLN A 635 -6.07 32.84 -10.82
N GLN A 636 -5.58 33.87 -10.12
CA GLN A 636 -5.73 35.25 -10.56
C GLN A 636 -4.95 35.57 -11.86
N ILE A 637 -3.81 34.91 -12.08
CA ILE A 637 -3.05 35.01 -13.32
C ILE A 637 -3.83 34.31 -14.43
N SER A 638 -4.32 33.11 -14.17
CA SER A 638 -5.09 32.32 -15.14
C SER A 638 -6.36 33.03 -15.60
N ASP A 639 -7.01 33.78 -14.72
CA ASP A 639 -8.28 34.44 -15.02
C ASP A 639 -8.10 35.82 -15.70
N ASN A 640 -6.99 36.53 -15.44
CA ASN A 640 -6.84 37.94 -15.75
C ASN A 640 -5.75 38.29 -16.79
N THR A 641 -4.91 37.33 -17.19
CA THR A 641 -3.74 37.61 -18.04
C THR A 641 -3.68 36.73 -19.29
N LYS A 642 -2.88 37.18 -20.26
CA LYS A 642 -2.58 36.42 -21.47
C LYS A 642 -1.76 35.17 -21.09
N ASP A 643 -2.00 34.05 -21.76
CA ASP A 643 -1.34 32.74 -21.53
C ASP A 643 0.19 32.82 -21.46
N VAL A 644 0.81 33.77 -22.14
CA VAL A 644 2.28 33.99 -22.13
C VAL A 644 2.80 34.35 -20.73
N PHE A 645 2.11 35.23 -19.98
CA PHE A 645 2.60 35.65 -18.67
C PHE A 645 2.52 34.48 -17.64
N LEU A 646 1.44 33.70 -17.66
CA LEU A 646 1.31 32.51 -16.84
C LEU A 646 2.44 31.52 -17.13
N SER A 647 2.74 31.29 -18.41
CA SER A 647 3.84 30.41 -18.83
C SER A 647 5.21 30.86 -18.31
N LEU A 648 5.47 32.18 -18.33
CA LEU A 648 6.72 32.75 -17.81
C LEU A 648 6.86 32.61 -16.29
N VAL A 649 5.78 32.83 -15.53
CA VAL A 649 5.79 32.66 -14.08
C VAL A 649 6.01 31.19 -13.74
N LEU A 650 5.34 30.27 -14.44
CA LEU A 650 5.57 28.83 -14.26
C LEU A 650 7.02 28.44 -14.58
N LEU A 651 7.58 29.02 -15.64
CA LEU A 651 8.99 28.80 -15.99
C LEU A 651 9.93 29.27 -14.87
N CYS A 652 9.64 30.41 -14.23
CA CYS A 652 10.39 30.89 -13.07
C CYS A 652 10.27 29.95 -11.86
N ILE A 653 9.08 29.45 -11.55
CA ILE A 653 8.85 28.50 -10.46
C ILE A 653 9.62 27.19 -10.72
N MET A 654 9.57 26.69 -11.95
CA MET A 654 10.29 25.48 -12.37
C MET A 654 11.81 25.65 -12.25
N ASN A 655 12.34 26.80 -12.67
CA ASN A 655 13.75 27.11 -12.50
C ASN A 655 14.16 27.15 -11.03
N ALA A 656 13.38 27.78 -10.16
CA ALA A 656 13.62 27.79 -8.72
C ALA A 656 13.60 26.38 -8.10
N PHE A 657 12.68 25.54 -8.54
CA PHE A 657 12.63 24.14 -8.10
C PHE A 657 13.84 23.34 -8.59
N ASN A 658 14.27 23.53 -9.84
CA ASN A 658 15.47 22.88 -10.38
C ASN A 658 16.74 23.33 -9.61
N ALA A 659 16.82 24.60 -9.25
CA ALA A 659 17.89 25.11 -8.40
C ALA A 659 17.95 24.35 -7.05
N LYS A 660 16.79 24.16 -6.43
CA LYS A 660 16.68 23.41 -5.18
C LYS A 660 17.02 21.93 -5.36
N MET A 661 16.57 21.30 -6.43
CA MET A 661 16.91 19.90 -6.72
C MET A 661 18.41 19.66 -6.73
N LYS A 662 19.16 20.55 -7.39
CA LYS A 662 20.61 20.40 -7.53
C LYS A 662 21.39 20.77 -6.28
N ARG A 663 20.90 21.73 -5.49
CA ARG A 663 21.56 22.14 -4.23
C ARG A 663 21.40 21.14 -3.11
N GLU A 664 20.29 20.39 -3.08
CA GLU A 664 19.97 19.42 -2.04
C GLU A 664 19.65 18.03 -2.63
N PRO A 665 20.57 17.39 -3.39
CA PRO A 665 20.26 16.15 -4.10
C PRO A 665 19.87 14.99 -3.19
N GLU A 666 20.34 14.98 -1.93
CA GLU A 666 20.10 13.92 -0.95
C GLU A 666 18.70 13.97 -0.31
N LYS A 667 18.06 15.14 -0.31
CA LYS A 667 16.74 15.32 0.31
C LYS A 667 15.64 14.90 -0.67
N PHE A 668 14.58 14.29 -0.14
CA PHE A 668 13.38 14.07 -0.93
C PHE A 668 12.62 15.38 -1.18
N LYS A 669 12.18 15.54 -2.40
CA LYS A 669 11.46 16.72 -2.88
C LYS A 669 10.26 16.29 -3.72
N VAL A 670 9.18 17.04 -3.62
CA VAL A 670 7.97 16.78 -4.39
C VAL A 670 7.50 18.08 -5.04
N MET A 671 7.26 18.03 -6.33
CA MET A 671 6.55 19.08 -7.05
C MET A 671 5.17 18.57 -7.44
N ILE A 672 4.14 19.28 -7.00
CA ILE A 672 2.76 18.98 -7.34
C ILE A 672 2.24 20.07 -8.26
N ILE A 673 1.66 19.66 -9.39
CA ILE A 673 1.06 20.56 -10.37
C ILE A 673 -0.43 20.20 -10.43
N GLU A 674 -1.27 21.08 -9.87
CA GLU A 674 -2.71 20.90 -9.81
C GLU A 674 -3.40 21.87 -10.78
N GLU A 675 -4.20 21.33 -11.71
CA GLU A 675 -4.99 22.08 -12.72
C GLU A 675 -4.19 22.99 -13.67
N ALA A 676 -2.89 23.11 -13.51
CA ALA A 676 -2.03 24.00 -14.29
C ALA A 676 -1.69 23.47 -15.70
N TRP A 677 -2.29 22.34 -16.09
CA TRP A 677 -2.03 21.68 -17.38
C TRP A 677 -2.29 22.60 -18.61
N LYS A 678 -3.24 23.53 -18.54
CA LYS A 678 -3.50 24.50 -19.62
C LYS A 678 -2.28 25.35 -19.95
N ALA A 679 -1.55 25.76 -18.92
CA ALA A 679 -0.33 26.53 -19.10
C ALA A 679 0.88 25.66 -19.49
N ILE A 680 0.84 24.38 -19.14
CA ILE A 680 1.90 23.40 -19.46
C ILE A 680 1.81 22.93 -20.91
N MET A 681 0.64 23.01 -21.54
CA MET A 681 0.44 22.65 -22.96
C MET A 681 1.14 23.60 -23.94
N ASN A 682 1.76 24.68 -23.47
CA ASN A 682 2.53 25.55 -24.31
C ASN A 682 3.83 24.88 -24.76
N GLU A 683 4.17 24.97 -26.05
CA GLU A 683 5.38 24.38 -26.64
C GLU A 683 6.69 24.75 -25.89
N THR A 684 6.70 25.91 -25.27
CA THR A 684 7.84 26.40 -24.50
C THR A 684 8.07 25.65 -23.17
N MET A 685 7.00 25.20 -22.50
CA MET A 685 7.08 24.50 -21.24
C MET A 685 7.35 22.99 -21.39
N ALA A 686 6.97 22.43 -22.51
CA ALA A 686 7.07 21.02 -22.79
C ALA A 686 8.49 20.43 -22.58
N PRO A 687 9.59 21.05 -23.04
CA PRO A 687 10.96 20.56 -22.79
C PRO A 687 11.34 20.53 -21.30
N PHE A 688 10.91 21.54 -20.53
CA PHE A 688 11.16 21.59 -19.07
C PHE A 688 10.43 20.49 -18.34
N MET A 689 9.18 20.26 -18.66
CA MET A 689 8.39 19.17 -18.09
C MET A 689 9.01 17.82 -18.42
N LYS A 690 9.42 17.62 -19.66
CA LYS A 690 10.10 16.40 -20.09
C LYS A 690 11.41 16.19 -19.33
N SER A 691 12.20 17.23 -19.15
CA SER A 691 13.41 17.18 -18.34
C SER A 691 13.09 16.80 -16.89
N LEU A 692 12.14 17.46 -16.24
CA LEU A 692 11.75 17.18 -14.87
C LEU A 692 11.32 15.71 -14.70
N TRP A 693 10.40 15.20 -15.54
CA TRP A 693 9.92 13.82 -15.44
C TRP A 693 11.02 12.78 -15.65
N LYS A 694 11.96 13.04 -16.56
CA LYS A 694 13.06 12.12 -16.85
C LYS A 694 14.22 12.17 -15.84
N THR A 695 14.44 13.32 -15.21
CA THR A 695 15.62 13.52 -14.35
C THR A 695 15.32 13.52 -12.87
N SER A 696 14.05 13.68 -12.47
CA SER A 696 13.58 13.79 -11.08
C SER A 696 14.15 12.72 -10.15
N ARG A 697 14.16 11.47 -10.58
CA ARG A 697 14.68 10.35 -9.78
C ARG A 697 16.14 10.54 -9.37
N LYS A 698 16.99 11.07 -10.25
CA LYS A 698 18.42 11.27 -9.96
C LYS A 698 18.67 12.23 -8.79
N PHE A 699 17.68 13.05 -8.44
CA PHE A 699 17.75 14.05 -7.38
C PHE A 699 16.76 13.78 -6.25
N ASN A 700 16.36 12.52 -6.03
CA ASN A 700 15.33 12.16 -5.04
C ASN A 700 14.08 13.03 -5.14
N THR A 701 13.58 13.23 -6.35
CA THR A 701 12.46 14.12 -6.62
C THR A 701 11.30 13.34 -7.22
N SER A 702 10.09 13.71 -6.82
CA SER A 702 8.82 13.23 -7.36
C SER A 702 8.09 14.37 -8.04
N ALA A 703 7.67 14.16 -9.28
CA ALA A 703 6.77 15.06 -9.99
C ALA A 703 5.37 14.46 -10.01
N ILE A 704 4.38 15.22 -9.56
CA ILE A 704 2.98 14.77 -9.43
C ILE A 704 2.08 15.71 -10.24
N VAL A 705 1.33 15.16 -11.18
CA VAL A 705 0.25 15.86 -11.86
C VAL A 705 -1.08 15.46 -11.28
N VAL A 706 -1.92 16.44 -11.04
CA VAL A 706 -3.27 16.29 -10.53
C VAL A 706 -4.26 16.89 -11.51
N THR A 707 -5.23 16.10 -12.00
CA THR A 707 -6.22 16.55 -12.99
C THR A 707 -7.63 16.10 -12.66
N GLN A 708 -8.62 16.78 -13.16
CA GLN A 708 -10.04 16.41 -13.03
C GLN A 708 -10.52 15.53 -14.18
N GLN A 709 -9.97 15.69 -15.38
CA GLN A 709 -10.45 15.02 -16.59
C GLN A 709 -9.30 14.43 -17.39
N MET A 710 -9.52 13.23 -17.92
CA MET A 710 -8.55 12.58 -18.79
C MET A 710 -8.44 13.25 -20.16
N SER A 711 -9.51 13.87 -20.64
CA SER A 711 -9.50 14.68 -21.88
C SER A 711 -8.42 15.76 -21.91
N ASP A 712 -8.08 16.27 -20.74
CA ASP A 712 -7.07 17.30 -20.58
C ASP A 712 -5.66 16.82 -20.97
N ILE A 713 -5.42 15.52 -20.81
CA ILE A 713 -4.12 14.89 -21.10
C ILE A 713 -4.11 14.27 -22.51
N ILE A 714 -5.22 13.66 -22.92
CA ILE A 714 -5.31 12.98 -24.23
C ILE A 714 -5.16 13.98 -25.38
N GLY A 715 -5.58 15.23 -25.19
CA GLY A 715 -5.46 16.30 -26.18
C GLY A 715 -4.02 16.68 -26.54
N SER A 716 -3.02 16.20 -25.77
CA SER A 716 -1.60 16.42 -26.03
C SER A 716 -0.85 15.09 -26.05
N GLU A 717 -0.42 14.66 -27.22
CA GLU A 717 0.40 13.45 -27.40
C GLU A 717 1.67 13.52 -26.55
N PHE A 718 2.25 14.71 -26.42
CA PHE A 718 3.40 14.98 -25.58
C PHE A 718 3.16 14.70 -24.08
N LEU A 719 2.04 15.12 -23.52
CA LEU A 719 1.69 14.92 -22.11
C LEU A 719 1.42 13.43 -21.83
N LYS A 720 0.72 12.77 -22.73
CA LYS A 720 0.43 11.35 -22.65
C LYS A 720 1.74 10.56 -22.53
N ASP A 721 2.64 10.69 -23.49
CA ASP A 721 3.87 9.92 -23.54
C ASP A 721 4.86 10.33 -22.44
N THR A 722 4.91 11.60 -22.07
CA THR A 722 5.85 12.06 -21.04
C THR A 722 5.37 11.78 -19.62
N ILE A 723 4.10 12.07 -19.31
CA ILE A 723 3.57 12.00 -17.95
C ILE A 723 3.14 10.58 -17.61
N LEU A 724 2.30 9.96 -18.48
CA LEU A 724 1.73 8.65 -18.14
C LEU A 724 2.74 7.51 -18.20
N GLU A 725 3.66 7.53 -19.17
CA GLU A 725 4.71 6.51 -19.30
C GLU A 725 5.79 6.63 -18.22
N ASN A 726 6.05 7.83 -17.72
CA ASN A 726 7.06 8.07 -16.70
C ASN A 726 6.47 8.29 -15.29
N SER A 727 5.25 7.83 -15.04
CA SER A 727 4.62 7.82 -13.72
C SER A 727 4.23 6.42 -13.32
N ASP A 728 5.05 5.77 -12.50
CA ASP A 728 4.76 4.42 -11.99
C ASP A 728 3.57 4.41 -11.04
N THR A 729 3.36 5.50 -10.30
CA THR A 729 2.26 5.64 -9.37
C THR A 729 1.04 6.26 -10.03
N LYS A 730 -0.09 5.54 -9.97
CA LYS A 730 -1.39 6.00 -10.46
C LYS A 730 -2.39 6.01 -9.33
N ILE A 731 -3.01 7.17 -9.08
CA ILE A 731 -3.97 7.38 -8.00
C ILE A 731 -5.28 7.84 -8.60
N LEU A 732 -6.34 7.11 -8.32
CA LEU A 732 -7.68 7.43 -8.80
C LEU A 732 -8.62 7.65 -7.62
N LEU A 733 -9.35 8.77 -7.68
CA LEU A 733 -10.50 8.99 -6.81
C LEU A 733 -11.76 8.65 -7.59
N LYS A 734 -12.80 8.19 -6.88
CA LYS A 734 -13.99 7.67 -7.53
C LYS A 734 -14.60 8.66 -8.52
N PRO A 735 -14.68 8.31 -9.80
CA PRO A 735 -15.35 9.13 -10.79
C PRO A 735 -16.86 9.13 -10.54
N THR A 736 -17.46 10.31 -10.60
CA THR A 736 -18.93 10.49 -10.68
C THR A 736 -19.30 10.50 -12.15
N GLY A 737 -19.94 9.48 -12.70
CA GLY A 737 -20.42 9.56 -14.08
C GLY A 737 -20.37 8.27 -14.88
N ASN A 738 -20.34 8.39 -16.19
CA ASN A 738 -20.48 7.32 -17.17
C ASN A 738 -19.37 6.26 -17.03
N GLN A 739 -19.78 5.00 -16.82
CA GLN A 739 -18.87 3.85 -16.69
C GLN A 739 -17.99 3.62 -17.90
N GLY A 740 -18.49 3.93 -19.11
CA GLY A 740 -17.71 3.83 -20.33
C GLY A 740 -16.48 4.75 -20.33
N LEU A 741 -16.63 5.96 -19.83
CA LEU A 741 -15.53 6.90 -19.68
C LEU A 741 -14.51 6.42 -18.64
N LEU A 742 -14.98 5.80 -17.56
CA LEU A 742 -14.10 5.22 -16.55
C LEU A 742 -13.26 4.06 -17.11
N THR A 743 -13.88 3.16 -17.87
CA THR A 743 -13.18 2.05 -18.52
C THR A 743 -12.11 2.58 -19.48
N GLN A 744 -12.45 3.54 -20.35
CA GLN A 744 -11.50 4.17 -21.25
C GLN A 744 -10.33 4.83 -20.50
N THR A 745 -10.63 5.51 -19.37
CA THR A 745 -9.60 6.10 -18.52
C THR A 745 -8.65 5.04 -17.96
N CYS A 746 -9.19 3.94 -17.45
CA CYS A 746 -8.38 2.84 -16.93
C CYS A 746 -7.50 2.21 -18.02
N ASP A 747 -8.03 2.05 -19.25
CA ASP A 747 -7.28 1.56 -20.41
C ASP A 747 -6.10 2.47 -20.76
N LEU A 748 -6.35 3.77 -20.81
CA LEU A 748 -5.32 4.77 -21.10
C LEU A 748 -4.22 4.83 -20.03
N LEU A 749 -4.59 4.56 -18.76
CA LEU A 749 -3.63 4.47 -17.67
C LEU A 749 -2.88 3.12 -17.65
N GLY A 750 -3.19 2.20 -18.55
CA GLY A 750 -2.58 0.87 -18.61
C GLY A 750 -2.88 0.00 -17.40
N LEU A 751 -4.05 0.16 -16.78
CA LEU A 751 -4.46 -0.65 -15.63
C LEU A 751 -4.87 -2.06 -16.08
N THR A 752 -4.47 -3.07 -15.33
CA THR A 752 -4.88 -4.46 -15.54
C THR A 752 -6.40 -4.62 -15.32
N GLU A 753 -7.01 -5.67 -15.86
CA GLU A 753 -8.44 -5.95 -15.67
C GLU A 753 -8.82 -6.07 -14.19
N HIS A 754 -7.93 -6.65 -13.39
CA HIS A 754 -8.13 -6.73 -11.94
C HIS A 754 -8.10 -5.35 -11.29
N GLN A 755 -7.14 -4.49 -11.65
CA GLN A 755 -7.05 -3.10 -11.15
C GLN A 755 -8.28 -2.28 -11.56
N LYS A 756 -8.80 -2.45 -12.79
CA LYS A 756 -10.08 -1.84 -13.23
C LYS A 756 -11.24 -2.27 -12.33
N THR A 757 -11.31 -3.56 -12.03
CA THR A 757 -12.33 -4.08 -11.10
C THR A 757 -12.21 -3.45 -9.71
N MET A 758 -11.00 -3.26 -9.21
CA MET A 758 -10.76 -2.57 -7.93
C MET A 758 -11.24 -1.11 -7.98
N VAL A 759 -10.94 -0.37 -9.05
CA VAL A 759 -11.41 1.02 -9.23
C VAL A 759 -12.93 1.08 -9.22
N MET A 760 -13.60 0.15 -9.92
CA MET A 760 -15.06 0.08 -9.98
C MET A 760 -15.70 -0.35 -8.64
N SER A 761 -14.93 -0.99 -7.75
CA SER A 761 -15.38 -1.40 -6.41
C SER A 761 -15.40 -0.27 -5.38
N MET A 762 -14.84 0.90 -5.71
CA MET A 762 -14.84 2.06 -4.83
C MET A 762 -16.26 2.51 -4.49
N ASN A 763 -16.54 2.76 -3.23
CA ASN A 763 -17.83 3.24 -2.78
C ASN A 763 -17.89 4.76 -2.72
N HIS A 764 -19.06 5.35 -2.99
CA HIS A 764 -19.34 6.72 -2.61
C HIS A 764 -19.61 6.75 -1.10
N SER A 765 -18.64 7.19 -0.34
CA SER A 765 -18.86 7.49 1.08
C SER A 765 -19.38 8.92 1.19
N GLU A 766 -20.34 9.15 2.05
CA GLU A 766 -20.81 10.50 2.38
C GLU A 766 -19.84 11.17 3.37
N GLY A 767 -19.68 12.47 3.25
CA GLY A 767 -18.84 13.25 4.16
C GLY A 767 -17.34 13.28 3.80
N ALA A 768 -16.50 13.35 4.83
CA ALA A 768 -15.05 13.48 4.71
C ALA A 768 -14.27 12.17 4.43
N VAL A 769 -14.99 11.04 4.38
CA VAL A 769 -14.44 9.70 4.18
C VAL A 769 -14.59 9.30 2.71
N ARG A 770 -13.50 9.11 1.99
CA ARG A 770 -13.48 8.82 0.54
C ARG A 770 -12.58 7.64 0.21
N ASP A 771 -13.03 6.77 -0.71
CA ASP A 771 -12.17 5.71 -1.25
C ASP A 771 -11.19 6.28 -2.27
N VAL A 772 -9.96 5.77 -2.22
CA VAL A 772 -8.85 6.12 -3.10
C VAL A 772 -8.21 4.84 -3.61
N PHE A 773 -8.11 4.68 -4.91
CA PHE A 773 -7.35 3.61 -5.53
C PHE A 773 -5.92 4.07 -5.78
N ILE A 774 -4.95 3.22 -5.41
CA ILE A 774 -3.52 3.45 -5.65
C ILE A 774 -2.95 2.22 -6.35
N ALA A 775 -2.28 2.41 -7.47
CA ALA A 775 -1.46 1.41 -8.14
C ALA A 775 -0.02 1.89 -8.21
N LEU A 776 0.91 1.04 -7.81
CA LEU A 776 2.35 1.19 -7.94
C LEU A 776 2.83 0.17 -8.97
N SER A 777 2.82 0.57 -10.24
CA SER A 777 2.97 -0.35 -11.38
C SER A 777 1.92 -1.49 -11.38
N ASP A 778 2.27 -2.66 -11.87
CA ASP A 778 1.48 -3.90 -11.84
C ASP A 778 1.67 -4.73 -10.55
N LYS A 779 2.65 -4.36 -9.70
CA LYS A 779 3.10 -5.19 -8.56
C LYS A 779 2.36 -4.94 -7.26
N TYR A 780 1.85 -3.73 -7.07
CA TYR A 780 1.12 -3.39 -5.86
C TYR A 780 -0.06 -2.48 -6.22
N SER A 781 -1.24 -2.87 -5.81
CA SER A 781 -2.42 -2.03 -5.95
C SER A 781 -3.38 -2.24 -4.78
N GLY A 782 -4.21 -1.25 -4.51
CA GLY A 782 -5.18 -1.33 -3.43
C GLY A 782 -6.20 -0.20 -3.45
N VAL A 783 -7.34 -0.46 -2.85
CA VAL A 783 -8.33 0.57 -2.53
C VAL A 783 -8.24 0.86 -1.05
N PHE A 784 -7.98 2.10 -0.73
CA PHE A 784 -7.86 2.62 0.63
C PHE A 784 -8.97 3.63 0.89
N THR A 785 -9.12 3.99 2.14
CA THR A 785 -10.04 5.06 2.52
C THR A 785 -9.26 6.24 3.08
N ASN A 786 -9.46 7.42 2.54
CA ASN A 786 -8.95 8.66 3.11
C ASN A 786 -9.89 9.10 4.24
N GLU A 787 -9.52 8.81 5.48
CA GLU A 787 -10.18 9.28 6.70
C GLU A 787 -9.17 10.07 7.52
N VAL A 788 -9.51 11.28 7.88
CA VAL A 788 -8.64 12.22 8.60
C VAL A 788 -9.28 12.67 9.90
N SER A 789 -8.50 13.31 10.77
CA SER A 789 -8.99 13.88 12.03
C SER A 789 -9.91 15.09 11.81
N PRO A 790 -10.80 15.43 12.77
CA PRO A 790 -11.61 16.64 12.69
C PRO A 790 -10.80 17.92 12.50
N GLN A 791 -9.60 17.99 13.04
CA GLN A 791 -8.67 19.11 12.88
C GLN A 791 -8.18 19.25 11.44
N GLU A 792 -7.84 18.12 10.81
CA GLU A 792 -7.46 18.08 9.40
C GLU A 792 -8.62 18.46 8.48
N VAL A 793 -9.85 18.06 8.82
CA VAL A 793 -11.06 18.46 8.06
C VAL A 793 -11.15 19.99 7.97
N ILE A 794 -10.87 20.70 9.06
CA ILE A 794 -10.91 22.17 9.08
C ILE A 794 -9.75 22.74 8.25
N ALA A 795 -8.55 22.22 8.41
CA ALA A 795 -7.36 22.68 7.67
C ALA A 795 -7.43 22.43 6.16
N TYR A 796 -8.15 21.38 5.73
CA TYR A 796 -8.27 20.98 4.31
C TYR A 796 -9.55 21.48 3.65
N GLU A 797 -10.37 22.26 4.38
CA GLU A 797 -11.66 22.71 3.87
C GLU A 797 -11.50 23.61 2.64
N SER A 798 -12.11 23.22 1.54
CA SER A 798 -12.13 23.95 0.28
C SER A 798 -13.45 24.68 -0.01
N ASN A 799 -14.50 24.41 0.79
CA ASN A 799 -15.76 25.11 0.65
C ASN A 799 -15.60 26.58 1.08
N LYS A 800 -15.88 27.51 0.18
CA LYS A 800 -15.65 28.97 0.37
C LYS A 800 -16.23 29.50 1.69
N GLY A 801 -17.44 29.08 2.10
CA GLY A 801 -18.08 29.58 3.33
C GLY A 801 -17.38 29.09 4.60
N LYS A 802 -17.11 27.78 4.70
CA LYS A 802 -16.46 27.18 5.88
C LYS A 802 -14.98 27.56 5.97
N LYS A 803 -14.30 27.65 4.82
CA LYS A 803 -12.94 28.12 4.74
C LYS A 803 -12.84 29.58 5.19
N HIS A 804 -13.80 30.42 4.80
CA HIS A 804 -13.86 31.83 5.19
C HIS A 804 -13.99 31.97 6.71
N GLU A 805 -14.85 31.17 7.35
CA GLU A 805 -14.97 31.14 8.83
C GLU A 805 -13.63 30.85 9.53
N PHE A 806 -12.91 29.86 9.05
CA PHE A 806 -11.58 29.55 9.57
C PHE A 806 -10.60 30.71 9.36
N LEU A 807 -10.51 31.27 8.14
CA LEU A 807 -9.58 32.35 7.80
C LEU A 807 -9.92 33.67 8.53
N GLU A 808 -11.18 33.97 8.80
CA GLU A 808 -11.57 35.12 9.63
C GLU A 808 -11.06 34.97 11.06
N LEU A 809 -11.17 33.79 11.64
CA LEU A 809 -10.62 33.51 12.97
C LEU A 809 -9.11 33.64 13.02
N THR A 810 -8.39 33.27 11.97
CA THR A 810 -6.92 33.38 11.92
C THR A 810 -6.42 34.82 11.88
N ARG A 811 -7.28 35.82 11.63
CA ARG A 811 -6.93 37.24 11.74
C ARG A 811 -6.79 37.69 13.20
N THR A 812 -7.42 37.01 14.16
CA THR A 812 -7.46 37.41 15.57
C THR A 812 -6.77 36.43 16.50
N MET A 813 -6.52 35.19 16.05
CA MET A 813 -5.84 34.15 16.83
C MET A 813 -4.96 33.28 15.91
N SER A 814 -4.10 32.45 16.48
CA SER A 814 -3.29 31.56 15.69
C SER A 814 -4.12 30.52 14.93
N PRO A 815 -3.69 30.04 13.75
CA PRO A 815 -4.36 28.98 13.00
C PRO A 815 -4.65 27.73 13.84
N ILE A 816 -3.75 27.33 14.71
CA ILE A 816 -3.93 26.17 15.60
C ILE A 816 -5.02 26.43 16.63
N GLU A 817 -5.06 27.62 17.23
CA GLU A 817 -6.13 28.02 18.18
C GLU A 817 -7.49 28.12 17.49
N ALA A 818 -7.54 28.63 16.28
CA ALA A 818 -8.76 28.68 15.46
C ALA A 818 -9.34 27.29 15.18
N ILE A 819 -8.48 26.32 14.85
CA ILE A 819 -8.88 24.92 14.67
C ILE A 819 -9.41 24.32 15.97
N HIS A 820 -8.76 24.55 17.11
CA HIS A 820 -9.25 24.07 18.40
C HIS A 820 -10.66 24.59 18.69
N LYS A 821 -10.87 25.90 18.54
CA LYS A 821 -12.16 26.54 18.76
C LYS A 821 -13.26 25.96 17.86
N LEU A 822 -12.99 25.79 16.56
CA LEU A 822 -13.96 25.22 15.61
C LEU A 822 -14.23 23.73 15.85
N THR A 823 -13.26 23.00 16.38
CA THR A 823 -13.43 21.56 16.69
C THR A 823 -14.25 21.37 17.97
N GLU A 824 -14.09 22.20 18.98
CA GLU A 824 -14.86 22.17 20.24
C GLU A 824 -16.34 22.57 20.03
N GLY A 825 -16.59 23.54 19.15
CA GLY A 825 -17.95 23.97 18.80
C GLY A 825 -18.74 22.96 17.96
N ARG A 826 -18.10 21.93 17.42
CA ARG A 826 -18.73 20.85 16.63
C ARG A 826 -18.96 19.56 17.43
N ARG A 827 -18.56 19.47 18.67
CA ARG A 827 -18.88 18.40 19.63
C ARG A 827 -20.21 18.66 20.30
#